data_7335d955c5bd5e22297b9ce0047f9c58
#
_entry.id   7335d955c5bd5e22297b9ce0047f9c58
#
_cell.length_a   1.000
_cell.length_b   1.000
_cell.length_c   1.000
_cell.angle_alpha   90.00
_cell.angle_beta   90.00
_cell.angle_gamma   90.00
#
_symmetry.space_group_name_H-M   'P 1'
#
loop_
_entity.id
_entity.type
_entity.pdbx_description
1 polymer ?
#
loop_
_entity_poly.entity_id
_entity_poly.type
_entity_poly.pdbx_seq_one_letter_code
_entity_poly.pdbx_strand_id
1 'polypeptide(L)'
;MKKTLVLGVLAPGLLVAMQAAQAQEMLPEIQVVADTPLQGRGIDRDKVPSTITTVHADDFQRAASPNITDTLFQRVPGVSLSDPNGNSAQQEIRYRGFAASPLQGTPQGLAVYMNGIRLNEAFGDTVNWDLIPTNAIQQADVFTNNPIFGLNALGGAVNLTPKNGFTWQGFEQEISGGSYGRVQGGLQFGAESGNWSTYIAAQGMQDQGWRQKSPTQLGRFYGDIGWRDDKAEFHLFGSVATSSFGVAAATPIEMLNRDWSSVYTTPQTTQNNTALLGLNGKYALTDNWTLQGSLYGRFFRQSHVDGNDGDFERCSNSSSYANHLCLEDDGFARPVPFTGAAALAFRNQFAILDANNQPIPCPPGAGNTCGTVPYGTIDRTNTRSTTFGGSLQATNEEKLFGHGNRFVIGGSIDRGNTDFNGSSTLGYIFPDLSVGTNPAIPGMGSVIHTLGDVGFAPLSITSRNTYYGIYATDTFDITDRLAATAGVRYNIADITVRDILGTSPDLNSDSRFSRLNPVGGLTYKILPGLTAYAGYSESNRAPTPLELGCSNPNKPCLLESFLVSDPPLKQVVGHTYEVGLRGTSALWGGSLNWKAGLFRTDSTDDIITLASSIAGRGYYQNVPETRRQGVELSAEYKSSQWMVYASYSYIDATYRFSGDLASPNNPMADDDGNIHVVPGNHIPGIPQHQFKAGVDYMVTAEWKVGADLIAVGQQYFVGDDSNQNPKLPAYAVVNLHTSYQVSKNVTLFANINNLFNNKYALYGTYFDPSGGAAKAGLPITLTDQRTLVPGMPFAIYGGIRVKL
;
A
#
# COMPACT_ATOMS: atom_id res chain seq x y z
N MET A 1 28.46 -29.77 27.56
CA MET A 1 28.23 -30.76 26.50
C MET A 1 27.38 -30.11 25.40
N LYS A 2 28.09 -29.68 24.36
CA LYS A 2 27.46 -29.04 23.18
C LYS A 2 26.85 -30.14 22.33
N LYS A 3 25.55 -30.01 21.95
CA LYS A 3 24.94 -30.80 20.88
C LYS A 3 24.66 -29.87 19.70
N THR A 4 25.50 -29.99 18.71
CA THR A 4 25.33 -29.39 17.38
C THR A 4 24.32 -30.26 16.61
N LEU A 5 23.21 -29.65 16.18
CA LEU A 5 22.26 -30.29 15.27
C LEU A 5 22.59 -29.83 13.85
N VAL A 6 23.14 -30.75 13.06
CA VAL A 6 23.37 -30.57 11.62
C VAL A 6 22.07 -30.97 10.91
N LEU A 7 21.40 -29.99 10.29
CA LEU A 7 20.31 -30.23 9.34
C LEU A 7 20.93 -30.54 7.97
N GLY A 8 20.93 -31.81 7.60
CA GLY A 8 21.27 -32.24 6.26
C GLY A 8 20.13 -31.94 5.29
N VAL A 9 20.44 -31.15 4.27
CA VAL A 9 19.56 -30.94 3.11
C VAL A 9 19.59 -32.20 2.25
N LEU A 10 18.54 -33.00 2.31
CA LEU A 10 18.27 -34.08 1.36
C LEU A 10 17.55 -33.51 0.13
N ALA A 11 18.29 -33.38 -0.96
CA ALA A 11 17.71 -33.21 -2.28
C ALA A 11 17.30 -34.61 -2.82
N PRO A 12 16.04 -34.87 -3.12
CA PRO A 12 15.66 -36.06 -3.85
C PRO A 12 15.83 -35.80 -5.35
N GLY A 13 16.85 -36.40 -5.96
CA GLY A 13 16.94 -36.57 -7.41
C GLY A 13 15.80 -37.48 -7.88
N LEU A 14 14.79 -36.93 -8.51
CA LEU A 14 13.77 -37.68 -9.24
C LEU A 14 14.24 -37.89 -10.66
N LEU A 15 14.82 -39.05 -10.91
CA LEU A 15 14.92 -39.68 -12.23
C LEU A 15 13.57 -40.27 -12.55
N VAL A 16 12.73 -39.57 -13.31
CA VAL A 16 11.48 -40.15 -13.85
C VAL A 16 11.81 -40.75 -15.21
N ALA A 17 11.66 -42.10 -15.28
CA ALA A 17 11.64 -42.82 -16.54
C ALA A 17 10.44 -42.37 -17.38
N MET A 18 10.67 -41.79 -18.54
CA MET A 18 9.62 -41.49 -19.53
C MET A 18 9.07 -42.76 -20.15
N GLN A 19 7.86 -43.15 -19.80
CA GLN A 19 7.01 -43.97 -20.65
C GLN A 19 6.25 -43.04 -21.61
N ALA A 20 6.55 -43.15 -22.89
CA ALA A 20 5.85 -42.43 -23.95
C ALA A 20 4.42 -42.96 -24.09
N ALA A 21 3.47 -42.33 -23.42
CA ALA A 21 2.07 -42.37 -23.82
C ALA A 21 1.88 -41.30 -24.88
N GLN A 22 1.35 -41.65 -26.04
CA GLN A 22 0.93 -40.66 -27.06
C GLN A 22 -0.22 -39.84 -26.46
N ALA A 23 0.14 -38.77 -25.79
CA ALA A 23 -0.77 -37.70 -25.41
C ALA A 23 -1.08 -36.88 -26.65
N GLN A 24 -2.33 -36.74 -26.96
CA GLN A 24 -2.83 -35.73 -27.91
C GLN A 24 -2.24 -34.40 -27.45
N GLU A 25 -1.42 -33.77 -28.29
CA GLU A 25 -0.81 -32.49 -28.02
C GLU A 25 -1.93 -31.45 -27.81
N MET A 26 -2.36 -31.27 -26.58
CA MET A 26 -3.07 -30.04 -26.23
C MET A 26 -2.05 -28.89 -26.31
N LEU A 27 -2.18 -28.09 -27.36
CA LEU A 27 -1.41 -26.83 -27.44
C LEU A 27 -1.64 -26.08 -26.11
N PRO A 28 -0.56 -25.63 -25.44
CA PRO A 28 -0.70 -24.86 -24.22
C PRO A 28 -1.54 -23.61 -24.52
N GLU A 29 -2.49 -23.31 -23.67
CA GLU A 29 -3.31 -22.09 -23.75
C GLU A 29 -2.39 -20.88 -23.73
N ILE A 30 -2.46 -20.03 -24.75
CA ILE A 30 -1.68 -18.79 -24.82
C ILE A 30 -2.24 -17.83 -23.77
N GLN A 31 -1.49 -17.58 -22.72
CA GLN A 31 -1.85 -16.60 -21.72
C GLN A 31 -1.46 -15.20 -22.19
N VAL A 32 -2.45 -14.36 -22.42
CA VAL A 32 -2.27 -12.98 -22.87
C VAL A 32 -2.32 -12.05 -21.64
N VAL A 33 -1.38 -11.15 -21.56
CA VAL A 33 -1.27 -10.17 -20.48
C VAL A 33 -1.22 -8.75 -21.04
N ALA A 34 -1.61 -7.75 -20.26
CA ALA A 34 -1.43 -6.37 -20.64
C ALA A 34 0.07 -6.02 -20.71
N ASP A 35 0.50 -5.27 -21.69
CA ASP A 35 1.86 -4.74 -21.84
C ASP A 35 1.94 -3.24 -21.53
N THR A 36 0.79 -2.59 -21.46
CA THR A 36 0.62 -1.18 -21.13
C THR A 36 -0.61 -1.00 -20.23
N PRO A 37 -0.77 0.15 -19.56
CA PRO A 37 -1.98 0.43 -18.77
C PRO A 37 -3.29 0.39 -19.57
N LEU A 38 -3.24 0.75 -20.87
CA LEU A 38 -4.42 0.78 -21.72
C LEU A 38 -4.88 -0.61 -22.15
N GLN A 39 -6.17 -0.81 -22.20
CA GLN A 39 -6.76 -2.06 -22.69
C GLN A 39 -6.47 -2.27 -24.17
N GLY A 40 -5.94 -3.44 -24.52
CA GLY A 40 -5.58 -3.83 -25.86
C GLY A 40 -5.72 -5.33 -26.08
N ARG A 41 -5.15 -5.83 -27.17
CA ARG A 41 -5.06 -7.30 -27.40
C ARG A 41 -4.09 -7.98 -26.45
N GLY A 42 -3.26 -7.18 -25.72
CA GLY A 42 -2.21 -7.67 -24.88
C GLY A 42 -1.06 -8.32 -25.65
N ILE A 43 -0.16 -8.96 -24.93
CA ILE A 43 0.97 -9.70 -25.48
C ILE A 43 1.02 -11.11 -24.89
N ASP A 44 1.51 -12.08 -25.65
CA ASP A 44 1.80 -13.41 -25.12
C ASP A 44 2.76 -13.28 -23.92
N ARG A 45 2.34 -13.78 -22.76
CA ARG A 45 3.12 -13.77 -21.51
C ARG A 45 4.55 -14.28 -21.74
N ASP A 46 4.72 -15.26 -22.62
CA ASP A 46 6.04 -15.85 -22.87
C ASP A 46 6.99 -14.94 -23.64
N LYS A 47 6.49 -13.83 -24.20
CA LYS A 47 7.31 -12.78 -24.84
C LYS A 47 7.65 -11.61 -23.90
N VAL A 48 7.17 -11.62 -22.66
CA VAL A 48 7.46 -10.55 -21.69
C VAL A 48 8.74 -10.88 -20.90
N PRO A 49 9.78 -10.02 -20.94
CA PRO A 49 11.07 -10.31 -20.30
C PRO A 49 11.09 -9.93 -18.80
N SER A 50 9.99 -10.17 -18.09
CA SER A 50 9.85 -9.89 -16.64
C SER A 50 8.84 -10.82 -15.98
N THR A 51 8.77 -10.81 -14.64
CA THR A 51 7.76 -11.56 -13.90
C THR A 51 6.41 -10.89 -14.04
N ILE A 52 5.37 -11.69 -14.33
CA ILE A 52 3.98 -11.29 -14.26
C ILE A 52 3.23 -12.32 -13.43
N THR A 53 2.40 -11.84 -12.52
CA THR A 53 1.47 -12.69 -11.77
C THR A 53 0.06 -12.20 -12.00
N THR A 54 -0.79 -13.07 -12.52
CA THR A 54 -2.20 -12.81 -12.74
C THR A 54 -3.02 -13.47 -11.64
N VAL A 55 -3.93 -12.71 -11.05
CA VAL A 55 -4.94 -13.15 -10.08
C VAL A 55 -6.30 -13.02 -10.75
N HIS A 56 -7.07 -14.08 -10.80
CA HIS A 56 -8.34 -14.14 -11.52
C HIS A 56 -9.56 -13.93 -10.61
N ALA A 57 -10.72 -13.67 -11.20
CA ALA A 57 -11.98 -13.49 -10.49
C ALA A 57 -12.30 -14.64 -9.51
N ASP A 58 -11.97 -15.88 -9.88
CA ASP A 58 -12.18 -17.05 -9.03
C ASP A 58 -11.32 -17.02 -7.75
N ASP A 59 -10.13 -16.42 -7.80
CA ASP A 59 -9.28 -16.25 -6.61
C ASP A 59 -9.90 -15.26 -5.61
N PHE A 60 -10.47 -14.15 -6.10
CA PHE A 60 -11.22 -13.21 -5.27
C PHE A 60 -12.48 -13.84 -4.68
N GLN A 61 -13.19 -14.61 -5.48
CA GLN A 61 -14.38 -15.33 -5.04
C GLN A 61 -14.05 -16.42 -4.00
N ARG A 62 -12.92 -17.13 -4.17
CA ARG A 62 -12.42 -18.15 -3.24
C ARG A 62 -12.03 -17.55 -1.90
N ALA A 63 -11.36 -16.41 -1.89
CA ALA A 63 -10.96 -15.71 -0.69
C ALA A 63 -12.17 -15.19 0.11
N ALA A 64 -13.29 -14.91 -0.56
CA ALA A 64 -14.53 -14.33 -0.01
C ALA A 64 -14.25 -13.13 0.94
N SER A 65 -13.16 -12.41 0.67
CA SER A 65 -12.77 -11.23 1.40
C SER A 65 -13.32 -9.97 0.73
N PRO A 66 -13.79 -8.97 1.48
CA PRO A 66 -14.15 -7.67 0.93
C PRO A 66 -12.91 -6.88 0.47
N ASN A 67 -11.70 -7.30 0.86
CA ASN A 67 -10.46 -6.57 0.61
C ASN A 67 -9.66 -7.24 -0.51
N ILE A 68 -9.33 -6.48 -1.54
CA ILE A 68 -8.50 -6.95 -2.65
C ILE A 68 -7.08 -7.31 -2.18
N THR A 69 -6.57 -6.61 -1.17
CA THR A 69 -5.24 -6.79 -0.59
C THR A 69 -5.02 -8.19 -0.04
N ASP A 70 -6.04 -8.79 0.58
CA ASP A 70 -5.96 -10.16 1.11
C ASP A 70 -5.69 -11.19 0.02
N THR A 71 -6.39 -11.06 -1.12
CA THR A 71 -6.20 -11.97 -2.26
C THR A 71 -4.85 -11.74 -2.95
N LEU A 72 -4.43 -10.49 -3.12
CA LEU A 72 -3.11 -10.19 -3.67
C LEU A 72 -2.00 -10.73 -2.76
N PHE A 73 -2.13 -10.55 -1.44
CA PHE A 73 -1.20 -11.11 -0.48
C PHE A 73 -1.12 -12.63 -0.57
N GLN A 74 -2.26 -13.30 -0.62
CA GLN A 74 -2.33 -14.76 -0.67
C GLN A 74 -1.76 -15.36 -1.96
N ARG A 75 -2.02 -14.72 -3.12
CA ARG A 75 -1.76 -15.30 -4.44
C ARG A 75 -0.49 -14.82 -5.11
N VAL A 76 0.02 -13.63 -4.78
CA VAL A 76 1.19 -13.05 -5.44
C VAL A 76 2.45 -13.32 -4.62
N PRO A 77 3.47 -14.02 -5.19
CA PRO A 77 4.79 -14.15 -4.56
C PRO A 77 5.40 -12.76 -4.34
N GLY A 78 6.18 -12.60 -3.28
CA GLY A 78 6.86 -11.32 -2.98
C GLY A 78 5.96 -10.20 -2.46
N VAL A 79 4.64 -10.37 -2.44
CA VAL A 79 3.71 -9.45 -1.77
C VAL A 79 3.67 -9.78 -0.28
N SER A 80 3.96 -8.80 0.55
CA SER A 80 3.71 -8.80 2.00
C SER A 80 2.57 -7.85 2.34
N LEU A 81 1.95 -8.10 3.48
CA LEU A 81 0.91 -7.26 4.05
C LEU A 81 1.48 -6.54 5.27
N SER A 82 1.20 -5.25 5.38
CA SER A 82 1.48 -4.44 6.55
C SER A 82 0.20 -3.69 6.93
N ASP A 83 0.00 -3.43 8.20
CA ASP A 83 -1.23 -2.78 8.68
C ASP A 83 -0.90 -1.71 9.72
N PRO A 84 -0.28 -0.59 9.33
CA PRO A 84 0.03 0.48 10.27
C PRO A 84 -1.24 1.12 10.88
N ASN A 85 -2.36 1.09 10.16
CA ASN A 85 -3.64 1.64 10.62
C ASN A 85 -4.42 0.70 11.56
N GLY A 86 -4.04 -0.58 11.66
CA GLY A 86 -4.72 -1.54 12.49
C GLY A 86 -6.18 -1.84 12.09
N ASN A 87 -6.54 -1.60 10.83
CA ASN A 87 -7.85 -1.88 10.29
C ASN A 87 -7.74 -2.65 8.98
N SER A 88 -8.38 -3.84 8.92
CA SER A 88 -8.27 -4.74 7.77
C SER A 88 -8.75 -4.13 6.43
N ALA A 89 -9.58 -3.08 6.45
CA ALA A 89 -10.02 -2.41 5.22
C ALA A 89 -8.95 -1.48 4.62
N GLN A 90 -7.93 -1.09 5.40
CA GLN A 90 -6.88 -0.15 4.98
C GLN A 90 -5.47 -0.71 5.11
N GLN A 91 -5.29 -1.98 4.87
CA GLN A 91 -3.97 -2.58 4.83
C GLN A 91 -3.18 -2.12 3.61
N GLU A 92 -1.88 -1.96 3.79
CA GLU A 92 -0.95 -1.73 2.69
C GLU A 92 -0.39 -3.04 2.16
N ILE A 93 -0.17 -3.13 0.87
CA ILE A 93 0.65 -4.17 0.27
C ILE A 93 2.05 -3.65 0.00
N ARG A 94 3.04 -4.51 0.20
CA ARG A 94 4.43 -4.26 -0.24
C ARG A 94 4.83 -5.36 -1.20
N TYR A 95 5.20 -4.98 -2.40
CA TYR A 95 5.73 -5.91 -3.38
C TYR A 95 7.23 -5.70 -3.52
N ARG A 96 8.01 -6.76 -3.22
CA ARG A 96 9.48 -6.69 -3.16
C ARG A 96 10.00 -5.57 -2.23
N GLY A 97 9.21 -5.22 -1.19
CA GLY A 97 9.52 -4.13 -0.26
C GLY A 97 9.14 -2.72 -0.73
N PHE A 98 8.51 -2.55 -1.89
CA PHE A 98 7.91 -1.30 -2.35
C PHE A 98 6.44 -1.25 -1.99
N ALA A 99 5.99 -0.15 -1.41
CA ALA A 99 4.64 -0.03 -0.87
C ALA A 99 3.62 0.49 -1.89
N ALA A 100 2.38 0.01 -1.76
CA ALA A 100 1.17 0.67 -2.20
C ALA A 100 0.25 0.78 -0.97
N SER A 101 0.31 1.92 -0.32
CA SER A 101 -0.30 2.18 0.98
C SER A 101 -1.46 3.17 0.85
N PRO A 102 -2.56 2.98 1.60
CA PRO A 102 -3.58 4.00 1.75
C PRO A 102 -3.18 5.10 2.74
N LEU A 103 -2.11 4.89 3.52
CA LEU A 103 -1.63 5.83 4.52
C LEU A 103 -0.86 6.97 3.87
N GLN A 104 -1.32 8.19 4.08
CA GLN A 104 -0.53 9.38 3.79
C GLN A 104 0.70 9.37 4.70
N GLY A 105 1.88 9.52 4.12
CA GLY A 105 3.11 9.45 4.89
C GLY A 105 3.98 8.21 4.63
N THR A 106 3.46 7.18 3.98
CA THR A 106 4.27 6.05 3.52
C THR A 106 4.84 6.35 2.13
N PRO A 107 6.17 6.30 1.92
CA PRO A 107 6.76 6.42 0.59
C PRO A 107 6.25 5.32 -0.34
N GLN A 108 5.56 5.73 -1.39
CA GLN A 108 4.94 4.82 -2.35
C GLN A 108 5.95 4.33 -3.38
N GLY A 109 5.77 3.13 -3.93
CA GLY A 109 6.70 2.56 -4.93
C GLY A 109 6.02 1.64 -5.93
N LEU A 110 4.68 1.56 -5.91
CA LEU A 110 3.87 0.79 -6.85
C LEU A 110 2.84 1.69 -7.55
N ALA A 111 2.75 1.57 -8.86
CA ALA A 111 1.69 2.20 -9.65
C ALA A 111 0.48 1.27 -9.74
N VAL A 112 -0.71 1.78 -9.44
CA VAL A 112 -1.96 1.00 -9.48
C VAL A 112 -2.91 1.59 -10.51
N TYR A 113 -3.44 0.74 -11.38
CA TYR A 113 -4.34 1.10 -12.46
C TYR A 113 -5.64 0.30 -12.40
N MET A 114 -6.71 0.90 -12.87
CA MET A 114 -7.98 0.24 -13.16
C MET A 114 -8.54 0.77 -14.50
N ASN A 115 -8.81 -0.12 -15.45
CA ASN A 115 -9.24 0.26 -16.81
C ASN A 115 -8.32 1.30 -17.50
N GLY A 116 -7.01 1.23 -17.26
CA GLY A 116 -6.04 2.18 -17.82
C GLY A 116 -5.95 3.52 -17.08
N ILE A 117 -6.71 3.70 -16.01
CA ILE A 117 -6.71 4.91 -15.18
C ILE A 117 -5.87 4.68 -13.93
N ARG A 118 -4.96 5.59 -13.63
CA ARG A 118 -4.14 5.54 -12.42
C ARG A 118 -5.01 5.80 -11.18
N LEU A 119 -4.93 4.91 -10.19
CA LEU A 119 -5.67 5.01 -8.94
C LEU A 119 -4.90 5.71 -7.83
N ASN A 120 -3.56 5.79 -7.93
CA ASN A 120 -2.77 6.54 -6.96
C ASN A 120 -3.29 7.97 -6.83
N GLU A 121 -3.47 8.43 -5.60
CA GLU A 121 -4.05 9.73 -5.28
C GLU A 121 -3.02 10.86 -5.46
N ALA A 122 -3.44 12.05 -5.87
CA ALA A 122 -2.52 13.08 -6.33
C ALA A 122 -1.65 13.70 -5.22
N PHE A 123 -2.13 13.74 -3.97
CA PHE A 123 -1.44 14.43 -2.88
C PHE A 123 -0.29 13.63 -2.27
N GLY A 124 -0.58 12.40 -1.84
CA GLY A 124 0.40 11.50 -1.20
C GLY A 124 0.73 10.27 -2.04
N ASP A 125 0.29 10.19 -3.27
CA ASP A 125 0.38 9.01 -4.16
C ASP A 125 -0.21 7.73 -3.55
N THR A 126 -1.10 7.87 -2.56
CA THR A 126 -1.71 6.78 -1.81
C THR A 126 -2.65 5.94 -2.66
N VAL A 127 -2.81 4.67 -2.30
CA VAL A 127 -3.75 3.74 -2.95
C VAL A 127 -4.82 3.32 -1.95
N ASN A 128 -6.01 3.85 -2.09
CA ASN A 128 -7.15 3.58 -1.21
C ASN A 128 -7.85 2.28 -1.64
N TRP A 129 -7.30 1.14 -1.19
CA TRP A 129 -7.79 -0.20 -1.52
C TRP A 129 -9.23 -0.45 -1.07
N ASP A 130 -9.64 0.22 0.01
CA ASP A 130 -10.99 0.21 0.56
C ASP A 130 -12.06 0.73 -0.40
N LEU A 131 -11.68 1.49 -1.43
CA LEU A 131 -12.60 2.07 -2.42
C LEU A 131 -12.75 1.24 -3.71
N ILE A 132 -12.02 0.13 -3.84
CA ILE A 132 -12.04 -0.72 -5.04
C ILE A 132 -13.11 -1.80 -4.90
N PRO A 133 -14.11 -1.89 -5.82
CA PRO A 133 -15.16 -2.90 -5.77
C PRO A 133 -14.62 -4.28 -6.15
N THR A 134 -14.31 -5.12 -5.17
CA THR A 134 -13.65 -6.42 -5.35
C THR A 134 -14.48 -7.38 -6.23
N ASN A 135 -15.81 -7.36 -6.09
CA ASN A 135 -16.70 -8.22 -6.89
C ASN A 135 -16.77 -7.82 -8.38
N ALA A 136 -16.37 -6.60 -8.71
CA ALA A 136 -16.29 -6.15 -10.10
C ALA A 136 -15.00 -6.55 -10.81
N ILE A 137 -13.97 -7.02 -10.09
CA ILE A 137 -12.66 -7.32 -10.69
C ILE A 137 -12.70 -8.67 -11.40
N GLN A 138 -12.34 -8.66 -12.69
CA GLN A 138 -12.15 -9.86 -13.52
C GLN A 138 -10.75 -10.43 -13.34
N GLN A 139 -9.76 -9.54 -13.28
CA GLN A 139 -8.35 -9.90 -13.26
C GLN A 139 -7.52 -8.78 -12.62
N ALA A 140 -6.49 -9.18 -11.88
CA ALA A 140 -5.44 -8.30 -11.41
C ALA A 140 -4.08 -8.83 -11.87
N ASP A 141 -3.35 -8.03 -12.65
CA ASP A 141 -2.01 -8.35 -13.11
C ASP A 141 -0.99 -7.54 -12.30
N VAL A 142 -0.02 -8.23 -11.73
CA VAL A 142 1.11 -7.61 -11.02
C VAL A 142 2.35 -7.75 -11.89
N PHE A 143 2.87 -6.63 -12.34
CA PHE A 143 4.00 -6.52 -13.25
C PHE A 143 5.24 -6.02 -12.52
N THR A 144 6.39 -6.49 -12.95
CA THR A 144 7.68 -5.97 -12.56
C THR A 144 8.41 -5.43 -13.77
N ASN A 145 9.43 -4.62 -13.53
CA ASN A 145 10.43 -4.27 -14.53
C ASN A 145 9.85 -3.66 -15.84
N ASN A 146 8.76 -2.87 -15.71
CA ASN A 146 8.12 -2.23 -16.87
C ASN A 146 7.83 -0.73 -16.63
N PRO A 147 8.73 0.18 -17.03
CA PRO A 147 8.55 1.63 -16.86
C PRO A 147 7.41 2.22 -17.70
N ILE A 148 6.86 1.47 -18.67
CA ILE A 148 5.73 1.92 -19.49
C ILE A 148 4.50 2.22 -18.63
N PHE A 149 4.38 1.59 -17.44
CA PHE A 149 3.35 1.92 -16.46
C PHE A 149 3.54 3.29 -15.77
N GLY A 150 4.63 4.01 -16.03
CA GLY A 150 4.78 5.41 -15.66
C GLY A 150 5.49 5.67 -14.35
N LEU A 151 5.18 6.84 -13.75
CA LEU A 151 5.79 7.28 -12.50
C LEU A 151 5.43 6.35 -11.32
N ASN A 152 6.38 6.23 -10.37
CA ASN A 152 6.24 5.49 -9.13
C ASN A 152 6.08 3.96 -9.30
N ALA A 153 6.45 3.42 -10.44
CA ALA A 153 6.50 1.99 -10.68
C ALA A 153 7.90 1.41 -10.34
N LEU A 154 8.49 1.80 -9.19
CA LEU A 154 9.82 1.35 -8.76
C LEU A 154 9.86 -0.17 -8.51
N GLY A 155 8.88 -0.69 -7.77
CA GLY A 155 8.70 -2.12 -7.54
C GLY A 155 7.86 -2.80 -8.61
N GLY A 156 7.13 -2.03 -9.41
CA GLY A 156 6.23 -2.53 -10.45
C GLY A 156 4.87 -1.85 -10.46
N ALA A 157 3.91 -2.51 -11.10
CA ALA A 157 2.55 -2.01 -11.22
C ALA A 157 1.51 -3.11 -10.94
N VAL A 158 0.36 -2.69 -10.44
CA VAL A 158 -0.85 -3.52 -10.32
C VAL A 158 -1.89 -2.99 -11.29
N ASN A 159 -2.30 -3.79 -12.26
CA ASN A 159 -3.31 -3.44 -13.23
C ASN A 159 -4.60 -4.23 -12.98
N LEU A 160 -5.67 -3.55 -12.61
CA LEU A 160 -6.97 -4.12 -12.34
C LEU A 160 -7.85 -4.00 -13.59
N THR A 161 -8.34 -5.13 -14.06
CA THR A 161 -9.29 -5.20 -15.17
C THR A 161 -10.66 -5.58 -14.59
N PRO A 162 -11.62 -4.64 -14.55
CA PRO A 162 -12.98 -4.96 -14.15
C PRO A 162 -13.71 -5.82 -15.18
N LYS A 163 -14.77 -6.49 -14.74
CA LYS A 163 -15.76 -7.13 -15.59
C LYS A 163 -16.55 -6.07 -16.37
N ASN A 164 -17.02 -6.47 -17.54
CA ASN A 164 -17.97 -5.73 -18.36
C ASN A 164 -19.04 -6.68 -18.90
N GLY A 165 -20.08 -6.18 -19.57
CA GLY A 165 -21.17 -7.01 -20.05
C GLY A 165 -20.78 -7.95 -21.21
N PHE A 166 -19.64 -7.73 -21.86
CA PHE A 166 -19.10 -8.66 -22.87
C PHE A 166 -18.31 -9.81 -22.23
N THR A 167 -17.75 -9.61 -21.04
CA THR A 167 -16.91 -10.61 -20.37
C THR A 167 -17.65 -11.37 -19.26
N TRP A 168 -18.71 -10.80 -18.72
CA TRP A 168 -19.51 -11.43 -17.68
C TRP A 168 -21.00 -11.11 -17.87
N GLN A 169 -21.84 -12.16 -17.84
CA GLN A 169 -23.28 -12.08 -18.08
C GLN A 169 -24.03 -12.86 -17.02
N GLY A 170 -25.27 -12.45 -16.77
CA GLY A 170 -26.16 -13.03 -15.77
C GLY A 170 -26.39 -12.10 -14.58
N PHE A 171 -26.99 -12.64 -13.55
CA PHE A 171 -27.21 -11.97 -12.26
C PHE A 171 -26.63 -12.82 -11.15
N GLU A 172 -25.89 -12.20 -10.24
CA GLU A 172 -25.36 -12.84 -9.04
C GLU A 172 -25.59 -11.95 -7.83
N GLN A 173 -26.04 -12.55 -6.75
CA GLN A 173 -26.16 -11.91 -5.44
C GLN A 173 -25.48 -12.76 -4.39
N GLU A 174 -24.74 -12.12 -3.48
CA GLU A 174 -24.06 -12.74 -2.36
C GLU A 174 -24.40 -12.00 -1.07
N ILE A 175 -24.65 -12.76 0.00
CA ILE A 175 -24.80 -12.23 1.35
C ILE A 175 -24.02 -13.15 2.29
N SER A 176 -23.23 -12.58 3.19
CA SER A 176 -22.49 -13.31 4.22
C SER A 176 -22.40 -12.51 5.52
N GLY A 177 -22.11 -13.23 6.60
CA GLY A 177 -21.89 -12.64 7.91
C GLY A 177 -21.16 -13.61 8.84
N GLY A 178 -20.78 -13.13 10.03
CA GLY A 178 -20.06 -13.98 10.97
C GLY A 178 -19.42 -13.21 12.13
N SER A 179 -18.21 -13.60 12.47
CA SER A 179 -17.46 -13.05 13.61
C SER A 179 -17.38 -11.52 13.57
N TYR A 180 -17.29 -10.93 14.74
CA TYR A 180 -17.15 -9.48 14.97
C TYR A 180 -18.30 -8.64 14.42
N GLY A 181 -19.51 -9.24 14.29
CA GLY A 181 -20.68 -8.54 13.77
C GLY A 181 -20.57 -8.17 12.30
N ARG A 182 -19.65 -8.79 11.54
CA ARG A 182 -19.55 -8.53 10.11
C ARG A 182 -20.77 -9.03 9.37
N VAL A 183 -21.34 -8.14 8.56
CA VAL A 183 -22.35 -8.43 7.54
C VAL A 183 -21.91 -7.76 6.25
N GLN A 184 -21.89 -8.52 5.17
CA GLN A 184 -21.58 -7.98 3.85
C GLN A 184 -22.53 -8.54 2.80
N GLY A 185 -22.74 -7.77 1.75
CA GLY A 185 -23.53 -8.18 0.61
C GLY A 185 -22.98 -7.59 -0.66
N GLY A 186 -23.20 -8.30 -1.76
CA GLY A 186 -22.81 -7.88 -3.09
C GLY A 186 -23.82 -8.34 -4.11
N LEU A 187 -23.94 -7.56 -5.18
CA LEU A 187 -24.70 -7.95 -6.37
C LEU A 187 -23.92 -7.58 -7.61
N GLN A 188 -24.15 -8.35 -8.68
CA GLN A 188 -23.65 -8.00 -10.00
C GLN A 188 -24.65 -8.44 -11.06
N PHE A 189 -24.75 -7.66 -12.12
CA PHE A 189 -25.58 -7.93 -13.27
C PHE A 189 -24.82 -7.56 -14.54
N GLY A 190 -24.86 -8.44 -15.54
CA GLY A 190 -24.27 -8.19 -16.85
C GLY A 190 -25.17 -8.72 -17.95
N ALA A 191 -25.24 -8.00 -19.05
CA ALA A 191 -26.00 -8.37 -20.23
C ALA A 191 -25.34 -7.83 -21.50
N GLU A 192 -25.51 -8.60 -22.59
CA GLU A 192 -25.12 -8.23 -23.94
C GLU A 192 -26.33 -8.30 -24.87
N SER A 193 -26.51 -7.32 -25.74
CA SER A 193 -27.55 -7.29 -26.75
C SER A 193 -27.05 -6.62 -28.03
N GLY A 194 -26.86 -7.37 -29.09
CA GLY A 194 -26.24 -6.91 -30.33
C GLY A 194 -24.84 -6.36 -30.05
N ASN A 195 -24.61 -5.09 -30.42
CA ASN A 195 -23.33 -4.44 -30.25
C ASN A 195 -23.13 -3.79 -28.84
N TRP A 196 -24.15 -3.83 -27.99
CA TRP A 196 -24.16 -3.17 -26.70
C TRP A 196 -24.00 -4.16 -25.56
N SER A 197 -23.30 -3.74 -24.53
CA SER A 197 -23.24 -4.45 -23.27
C SER A 197 -23.46 -3.52 -22.09
N THR A 198 -23.92 -4.06 -20.98
CA THR A 198 -23.99 -3.35 -19.71
C THR A 198 -23.54 -4.27 -18.59
N TYR A 199 -22.86 -3.70 -17.61
CA TYR A 199 -22.46 -4.38 -16.39
C TYR A 199 -22.58 -3.44 -15.20
N ILE A 200 -23.12 -3.93 -14.11
CA ILE A 200 -23.15 -3.23 -12.82
C ILE A 200 -22.71 -4.17 -11.71
N ALA A 201 -22.01 -3.64 -10.72
CA ALA A 201 -21.67 -4.32 -9.49
C ALA A 201 -21.83 -3.37 -8.31
N ALA A 202 -22.37 -3.86 -7.21
CA ALA A 202 -22.43 -3.14 -5.94
C ALA A 202 -21.98 -4.05 -4.81
N GLN A 203 -21.35 -3.48 -3.80
CA GLN A 203 -20.88 -4.19 -2.61
C GLN A 203 -21.03 -3.29 -1.40
N GLY A 204 -21.53 -3.84 -0.29
CA GLY A 204 -21.62 -3.17 1.00
C GLY A 204 -21.14 -4.07 2.12
N MET A 205 -20.54 -3.48 3.15
CA MET A 205 -20.10 -4.18 4.35
C MET A 205 -20.27 -3.30 5.57
N GLN A 206 -20.67 -3.92 6.67
CA GLN A 206 -20.59 -3.38 8.01
C GLN A 206 -19.87 -4.40 8.89
N ASP A 207 -18.90 -3.94 9.68
CA ASP A 207 -18.11 -4.75 10.61
C ASP A 207 -17.93 -3.95 11.91
N GLN A 208 -18.16 -4.55 13.06
CA GLN A 208 -17.95 -3.89 14.35
C GLN A 208 -16.45 -3.81 14.71
N GLY A 209 -15.62 -4.57 14.00
CA GLY A 209 -14.19 -4.68 14.26
C GLY A 209 -13.86 -5.69 15.36
N TRP A 210 -12.76 -6.40 15.20
CA TRP A 210 -12.27 -7.32 16.23
C TRP A 210 -11.42 -6.62 17.30
N ARG A 211 -10.83 -5.46 16.95
CA ARG A 211 -10.19 -4.57 17.94
C ARG A 211 -11.24 -3.62 18.54
N GLN A 212 -10.95 -3.14 19.74
CA GLN A 212 -11.77 -2.10 20.36
C GLN A 212 -11.81 -0.85 19.46
N LYS A 213 -12.96 -0.19 19.38
CA LYS A 213 -13.13 1.08 18.64
C LYS A 213 -12.73 1.05 17.14
N SER A 214 -12.78 -0.13 16.47
CA SER A 214 -12.37 -0.30 15.07
C SER A 214 -13.52 -0.70 14.11
N PRO A 215 -14.70 -0.09 14.17
CA PRO A 215 -15.79 -0.42 13.25
C PRO A 215 -15.42 -0.01 11.82
N THR A 216 -16.01 -0.73 10.85
CA THR A 216 -15.82 -0.45 9.43
C THR A 216 -17.15 -0.48 8.69
N GLN A 217 -17.37 0.48 7.82
CA GLN A 217 -18.49 0.54 6.87
C GLN A 217 -17.96 0.84 5.49
N LEU A 218 -18.38 0.05 4.50
CA LEU A 218 -17.98 0.20 3.11
C LEU A 218 -19.22 0.18 2.22
N GLY A 219 -19.23 1.04 1.20
CA GLY A 219 -20.18 1.02 0.11
C GLY A 219 -19.44 1.27 -1.21
N ARG A 220 -19.60 0.38 -2.20
CA ARG A 220 -18.90 0.44 -3.48
C ARG A 220 -19.85 0.12 -4.61
N PHE A 221 -19.74 0.88 -5.69
CA PHE A 221 -20.50 0.68 -6.92
C PHE A 221 -19.57 0.84 -8.12
N TYR A 222 -19.77 -0.01 -9.11
CA TYR A 222 -19.12 0.06 -10.42
C TYR A 222 -20.16 -0.20 -11.50
N GLY A 223 -20.10 0.56 -12.60
CA GLY A 223 -20.93 0.38 -13.78
C GLY A 223 -20.15 0.56 -15.07
N ASP A 224 -20.50 -0.21 -16.09
CA ASP A 224 -19.89 -0.17 -17.41
C ASP A 224 -20.98 -0.30 -18.48
N ILE A 225 -20.91 0.54 -19.51
CA ILE A 225 -21.70 0.44 -20.73
C ILE A 225 -20.70 0.31 -21.88
N GLY A 226 -20.70 -0.84 -22.53
CA GLY A 226 -19.85 -1.14 -23.65
C GLY A 226 -20.59 -1.09 -24.99
N TRP A 227 -19.87 -0.69 -26.01
CA TRP A 227 -20.29 -0.82 -27.41
C TRP A 227 -19.14 -1.38 -28.23
N ARG A 228 -19.40 -2.40 -29.07
CA ARG A 228 -18.41 -2.97 -29.98
C ARG A 228 -18.98 -3.34 -31.32
N ASP A 229 -18.13 -3.23 -32.35
CA ASP A 229 -18.33 -3.81 -33.67
C ASP A 229 -17.05 -4.52 -34.14
N ASP A 230 -16.94 -4.82 -35.44
CA ASP A 230 -15.77 -5.52 -36.01
C ASP A 230 -14.48 -4.71 -35.90
N LYS A 231 -14.53 -3.38 -35.77
CA LYS A 231 -13.35 -2.48 -35.76
C LYS A 231 -13.15 -1.74 -34.45
N ALA A 232 -14.18 -1.57 -33.67
CA ALA A 232 -14.13 -0.69 -32.50
C ALA A 232 -14.78 -1.33 -31.28
N GLU A 233 -14.24 -0.97 -30.11
CA GLU A 233 -14.84 -1.26 -28.81
C GLU A 233 -14.64 -0.05 -27.90
N PHE A 234 -15.73 0.43 -27.32
CA PHE A 234 -15.73 1.57 -26.40
C PHE A 234 -16.49 1.24 -25.13
N HIS A 235 -16.00 1.74 -24.01
CA HIS A 235 -16.60 1.57 -22.69
C HIS A 235 -16.71 2.92 -21.99
N LEU A 236 -17.93 3.27 -21.60
CA LEU A 236 -18.17 4.32 -20.60
C LEU A 236 -18.40 3.64 -19.26
N PHE A 237 -17.52 3.91 -18.31
CA PHE A 237 -17.57 3.29 -17.00
C PHE A 237 -17.46 4.30 -15.87
N GLY A 238 -17.97 3.92 -14.70
CA GLY A 238 -17.89 4.75 -13.52
C GLY A 238 -17.83 3.93 -12.25
N SER A 239 -17.23 4.52 -11.21
CA SER A 239 -17.17 3.95 -9.86
C SER A 239 -17.49 5.01 -8.84
N VAL A 240 -18.29 4.65 -7.85
CA VAL A 240 -18.54 5.49 -6.66
C VAL A 240 -18.31 4.62 -5.43
N ALA A 241 -17.55 5.12 -4.48
CA ALA A 241 -17.29 4.39 -3.25
C ALA A 241 -17.22 5.33 -2.04
N THR A 242 -17.65 4.81 -0.91
CA THR A 242 -17.52 5.45 0.41
C THR A 242 -17.03 4.45 1.43
N SER A 243 -16.19 4.89 2.34
CA SER A 243 -15.74 4.09 3.49
C SER A 243 -15.70 4.94 4.74
N SER A 244 -15.93 4.31 5.89
CA SER A 244 -15.72 4.90 7.20
C SER A 244 -15.21 3.80 8.11
N PHE A 245 -14.08 4.03 8.78
CA PHE A 245 -13.47 3.02 9.65
C PHE A 245 -12.74 3.66 10.82
N GLY A 246 -12.78 2.93 11.95
CA GLY A 246 -11.93 3.22 13.09
C GLY A 246 -10.51 2.75 12.81
N VAL A 247 -9.55 3.64 12.97
CA VAL A 247 -8.12 3.33 12.96
C VAL A 247 -7.75 2.88 14.38
N ALA A 248 -7.05 1.80 14.50
CA ALA A 248 -6.67 1.26 15.80
C ALA A 248 -5.15 1.30 16.05
N ALA A 249 -4.39 1.79 15.10
CA ALA A 249 -2.95 2.04 15.09
C ALA A 249 -2.08 1.06 15.93
N ALA A 250 -0.80 1.36 16.08
CA ALA A 250 0.09 0.57 16.92
C ALA A 250 -0.22 0.82 18.40
N THR A 251 -0.21 -0.25 19.20
CA THR A 251 -0.57 -0.23 20.63
C THR A 251 0.58 -0.75 21.47
N PRO A 252 0.89 -0.13 22.63
CA PRO A 252 1.92 -0.59 23.57
C PRO A 252 1.79 -2.06 23.91
N ILE A 253 2.94 -2.74 23.95
CA ILE A 253 2.98 -4.20 24.14
C ILE A 253 2.40 -4.64 25.48
N GLU A 254 2.52 -3.81 26.54
CA GLU A 254 1.95 -4.11 27.84
C GLU A 254 0.42 -4.15 27.80
N MET A 255 -0.22 -3.26 27.04
CA MET A 255 -1.66 -3.29 26.83
C MET A 255 -2.09 -4.54 26.08
N LEU A 256 -1.38 -4.88 25.00
CA LEU A 256 -1.67 -6.07 24.18
C LEU A 256 -1.43 -7.38 24.92
N ASN A 257 -0.47 -7.44 25.85
CA ASN A 257 -0.25 -8.60 26.70
C ASN A 257 -1.42 -8.84 27.66
N ARG A 258 -2.12 -7.78 28.06
CA ARG A 258 -3.32 -7.88 28.90
C ARG A 258 -4.56 -8.19 28.07
N ASP A 259 -4.76 -7.47 26.98
CA ASP A 259 -5.89 -7.67 26.05
C ASP A 259 -5.42 -7.43 24.61
N TRP A 260 -5.43 -8.49 23.80
CA TRP A 260 -4.95 -8.46 22.41
C TRP A 260 -5.79 -7.54 21.51
N SER A 261 -7.02 -7.20 21.92
CA SER A 261 -7.90 -6.28 21.21
C SER A 261 -7.71 -4.81 21.57
N SER A 262 -6.83 -4.50 22.53
CA SER A 262 -6.60 -3.13 23.03
C SER A 262 -6.23 -2.17 21.91
N VAL A 263 -6.64 -0.92 22.08
CA VAL A 263 -6.32 0.24 21.26
C VAL A 263 -5.71 1.31 22.14
N TYR A 264 -4.74 2.07 21.65
CA TYR A 264 -4.11 3.12 22.44
C TYR A 264 -5.04 4.33 22.57
N THR A 265 -4.77 5.43 21.92
CA THR A 265 -5.61 6.62 22.01
C THR A 265 -6.79 6.59 21.04
N THR A 266 -7.88 7.29 21.38
CA THR A 266 -9.09 7.43 20.56
C THR A 266 -9.68 8.84 20.72
N PRO A 267 -10.51 9.39 19.76
CA PRO A 267 -10.96 8.75 18.54
C PRO A 267 -9.86 8.66 17.47
N GLN A 268 -9.92 7.65 16.63
CA GLN A 268 -9.15 7.57 15.39
C GLN A 268 -10.08 7.07 14.30
N THR A 269 -10.43 7.93 13.37
CA THR A 269 -11.42 7.62 12.32
C THR A 269 -11.02 8.22 10.97
N THR A 270 -11.16 7.42 9.94
CA THR A 270 -10.98 7.88 8.55
C THR A 270 -12.27 7.66 7.78
N GLN A 271 -12.63 8.65 6.98
CA GLN A 271 -13.74 8.60 6.03
C GLN A 271 -13.24 8.94 4.64
N ASN A 272 -13.44 8.04 3.67
CA ASN A 272 -13.08 8.25 2.29
C ASN A 272 -14.32 8.25 1.40
N ASN A 273 -14.30 9.13 0.39
CA ASN A 273 -15.32 9.16 -0.64
C ASN A 273 -14.65 9.37 -1.99
N THR A 274 -15.06 8.61 -3.00
CA THR A 274 -14.55 8.77 -4.36
C THR A 274 -15.67 8.64 -5.39
N ALA A 275 -15.52 9.37 -6.48
CA ALA A 275 -16.30 9.19 -7.69
C ALA A 275 -15.35 9.27 -8.89
N LEU A 276 -15.46 8.31 -9.80
CA LEU A 276 -14.68 8.21 -11.02
C LEU A 276 -15.62 8.00 -12.19
N LEU A 277 -15.38 8.73 -13.27
CA LEU A 277 -16.00 8.51 -14.57
C LEU A 277 -14.91 8.40 -15.61
N GLY A 278 -14.96 7.37 -16.43
CA GLY A 278 -13.97 7.09 -17.45
C GLY A 278 -14.59 6.65 -18.77
N LEU A 279 -13.90 6.96 -19.84
CA LEU A 279 -14.14 6.47 -21.18
C LEU A 279 -12.86 5.81 -21.67
N ASN A 280 -12.93 4.57 -22.10
CA ASN A 280 -11.82 3.94 -22.80
C ASN A 280 -12.30 3.28 -24.09
N GLY A 281 -11.36 2.98 -24.97
CA GLY A 281 -11.72 2.28 -26.20
C GLY A 281 -10.54 1.97 -27.06
N LYS A 282 -10.80 1.12 -28.02
CA LYS A 282 -9.88 0.74 -29.10
C LYS A 282 -10.57 0.82 -30.44
N TYR A 283 -9.77 1.16 -31.47
CA TYR A 283 -10.22 1.25 -32.85
C TYR A 283 -9.17 0.65 -33.79
N ALA A 284 -9.55 -0.35 -34.56
CA ALA A 284 -8.69 -0.92 -35.60
C ALA A 284 -8.66 0.02 -36.81
N LEU A 285 -7.56 0.79 -36.96
CA LEU A 285 -7.32 1.66 -38.09
C LEU A 285 -7.13 0.85 -39.37
N THR A 286 -6.38 -0.23 -39.27
CA THR A 286 -6.14 -1.24 -40.30
C THR A 286 -6.07 -2.61 -39.62
N ASP A 287 -5.85 -3.68 -40.39
CA ASP A 287 -5.69 -5.04 -39.83
C ASP A 287 -4.51 -5.13 -38.84
N ASN A 288 -3.48 -4.29 -39.01
CA ASN A 288 -2.25 -4.30 -38.19
C ASN A 288 -2.14 -3.12 -37.23
N TRP A 289 -2.88 -2.03 -37.43
CA TRP A 289 -2.82 -0.86 -36.58
C TRP A 289 -4.08 -0.71 -35.75
N THR A 290 -3.89 -0.63 -34.42
CA THR A 290 -4.96 -0.36 -33.45
C THR A 290 -4.63 0.90 -32.67
N LEU A 291 -5.59 1.82 -32.58
CA LEU A 291 -5.55 2.97 -31.70
C LEU A 291 -6.28 2.65 -30.41
N GLN A 292 -5.69 2.94 -29.26
CA GLN A 292 -6.30 2.78 -27.94
C GLN A 292 -6.24 4.10 -27.18
N GLY A 293 -7.25 4.38 -26.36
CA GLY A 293 -7.25 5.60 -25.57
C GLY A 293 -8.11 5.50 -24.33
N SER A 294 -7.83 6.38 -23.39
CA SER A 294 -8.66 6.59 -22.19
C SER A 294 -8.73 8.07 -21.85
N LEU A 295 -9.88 8.48 -21.31
CA LEU A 295 -10.11 9.78 -20.69
C LEU A 295 -10.84 9.56 -19.38
N TYR A 296 -10.53 10.37 -18.35
CA TYR A 296 -11.21 10.24 -17.07
C TYR A 296 -11.24 11.53 -16.26
N GLY A 297 -12.20 11.56 -15.33
CA GLY A 297 -12.27 12.49 -14.23
C GLY A 297 -12.52 11.75 -12.93
N ARG A 298 -11.78 12.11 -11.86
CA ARG A 298 -11.91 11.51 -10.53
C ARG A 298 -12.01 12.61 -9.48
N PHE A 299 -12.92 12.43 -8.56
CA PHE A 299 -13.04 13.17 -7.32
C PHE A 299 -12.68 12.25 -6.16
N PHE A 300 -11.90 12.77 -5.18
CA PHE A 300 -11.56 12.09 -3.94
C PHE A 300 -11.69 13.06 -2.77
N ARG A 301 -12.20 12.58 -1.66
CA ARG A 301 -12.23 13.29 -0.38
C ARG A 301 -11.91 12.32 0.75
N GLN A 302 -10.99 12.74 1.63
CA GLN A 302 -10.69 12.07 2.89
C GLN A 302 -10.88 13.07 4.03
N SER A 303 -11.50 12.60 5.12
CA SER A 303 -11.54 13.28 6.41
C SER A 303 -10.97 12.32 7.44
N HIS A 304 -9.99 12.78 8.19
CA HIS A 304 -9.35 12.00 9.24
C HIS A 304 -9.41 12.76 10.57
N VAL A 305 -9.68 12.04 11.65
CA VAL A 305 -9.65 12.53 13.02
C VAL A 305 -8.81 11.57 13.83
N ASP A 306 -7.81 12.11 14.52
CA ASP A 306 -6.86 11.34 15.31
C ASP A 306 -6.71 11.95 16.69
N GLY A 307 -7.02 11.17 17.74
CA GLY A 307 -6.78 11.51 19.13
C GLY A 307 -5.42 10.99 19.55
N ASN A 308 -4.45 11.89 19.66
CA ASN A 308 -3.07 11.56 19.94
C ASN A 308 -2.67 11.85 21.37
N ASP A 309 -1.64 11.15 21.83
CA ASP A 309 -0.86 11.52 22.98
C ASP A 309 -0.17 12.85 22.74
N GLY A 310 0.09 13.62 23.78
CA GLY A 310 0.68 14.95 23.69
C GLY A 310 1.76 15.16 24.71
N ASP A 311 2.94 15.59 24.22
CA ASP A 311 4.09 15.94 25.04
C ASP A 311 4.05 17.42 25.36
N PHE A 312 3.32 17.72 26.42
CA PHE A 312 3.16 19.09 26.89
C PHE A 312 3.67 19.22 28.31
N GLU A 313 4.36 20.31 28.57
CA GLU A 313 4.88 20.65 29.88
C GLU A 313 4.70 22.15 30.20
N ARG A 314 5.15 22.53 31.37
CA ARG A 314 5.27 23.93 31.74
C ARG A 314 6.47 24.57 31.04
N CYS A 315 6.27 25.70 30.40
CA CYS A 315 7.37 26.46 29.82
C CYS A 315 8.50 26.73 30.83
N SER A 316 9.74 26.68 30.36
CA SER A 316 10.95 26.97 31.15
C SER A 316 10.81 28.27 31.91
N ASN A 317 11.29 28.31 33.16
CA ASN A 317 11.31 29.50 33.99
C ASN A 317 12.08 30.70 33.35
N SER A 318 12.94 30.43 32.40
CA SER A 318 13.69 31.40 31.62
C SER A 318 12.99 31.85 30.32
N SER A 319 11.78 31.32 30.05
CA SER A 319 10.89 31.78 28.99
C SER A 319 10.05 32.98 29.45
N SER A 320 9.62 33.82 28.53
CA SER A 320 8.59 34.84 28.78
C SER A 320 7.23 34.26 29.16
N TYR A 321 7.04 32.95 28.95
CA TYR A 321 5.79 32.20 29.14
C TYR A 321 5.87 31.23 30.32
N ALA A 322 6.70 31.50 31.32
CA ALA A 322 7.06 30.59 32.43
C ALA A 322 5.90 29.88 33.17
N ASN A 323 4.68 30.34 33.12
CA ASN A 323 3.50 29.71 33.75
C ASN A 323 2.44 29.28 32.73
N HIS A 324 2.86 29.09 31.50
CA HIS A 324 1.99 28.65 30.41
C HIS A 324 2.45 27.29 29.87
N LEU A 325 1.60 26.72 29.03
CA LEU A 325 1.82 25.45 28.37
C LEU A 325 2.85 25.61 27.24
N CYS A 326 3.82 24.73 27.22
CA CYS A 326 4.80 24.57 26.13
C CYS A 326 4.73 23.16 25.58
N LEU A 327 5.19 23.00 24.33
CA LEU A 327 5.62 21.71 23.84
C LEU A 327 6.85 21.28 24.64
N GLU A 328 6.91 20.02 25.05
CA GLU A 328 8.08 19.47 25.72
C GLU A 328 9.31 19.59 24.82
N ASP A 329 10.41 20.05 25.41
CA ASP A 329 11.65 20.37 24.67
C ASP A 329 12.74 19.32 24.81
N ASP A 330 12.43 18.12 25.36
CA ASP A 330 13.37 17.04 25.59
C ASP A 330 14.13 16.63 24.32
N GLY A 331 13.51 16.72 23.15
CA GLY A 331 14.15 16.51 21.88
C GLY A 331 15.07 17.66 21.45
N PHE A 332 15.01 18.77 22.13
CA PHE A 332 15.86 19.94 21.95
C PHE A 332 16.72 20.22 23.20
N ALA A 333 16.83 19.27 24.11
CA ALA A 333 17.64 19.30 25.33
C ALA A 333 19.15 19.46 25.08
N ARG A 334 19.53 19.90 23.89
CA ARG A 334 20.87 20.41 23.59
C ARG A 334 21.11 21.67 24.39
N PRO A 335 22.35 21.91 24.90
CA PRO A 335 22.68 23.20 25.45
C PRO A 335 22.29 24.26 24.44
N VAL A 336 21.33 25.14 24.81
CA VAL A 336 20.84 26.20 23.96
C VAL A 336 22.06 26.92 23.40
N PRO A 337 22.38 26.88 22.11
CA PRO A 337 23.64 27.34 21.56
C PRO A 337 23.74 28.88 21.59
N PHE A 338 22.75 29.55 22.21
CA PHE A 338 22.57 31.00 22.22
C PHE A 338 22.58 31.49 23.66
N THR A 339 22.94 32.75 23.83
CA THR A 339 22.89 33.50 25.11
C THR A 339 21.99 34.73 24.95
N GLY A 340 21.47 35.26 26.07
CA GLY A 340 20.68 36.49 26.08
C GLY A 340 19.37 36.41 25.29
N ALA A 341 19.11 37.41 24.45
CA ALA A 341 17.84 37.52 23.72
C ALA A 341 17.60 36.39 22.73
N ALA A 342 18.64 35.83 22.12
CA ALA A 342 18.52 34.70 21.19
C ALA A 342 18.09 33.40 21.93
N ALA A 343 18.64 33.17 23.13
CA ALA A 343 18.23 32.02 23.94
C ALA A 343 16.76 32.15 24.42
N LEU A 344 16.34 33.37 24.76
CA LEU A 344 14.96 33.64 25.14
C LEU A 344 14.02 33.43 23.97
N ALA A 345 14.36 33.93 22.78
CA ALA A 345 13.57 33.73 21.57
C ALA A 345 13.43 32.24 21.22
N PHE A 346 14.53 31.49 21.33
CA PHE A 346 14.53 30.04 21.11
C PHE A 346 13.58 29.31 22.06
N ARG A 347 13.59 29.60 23.35
CA ARG A 347 12.69 28.97 24.33
C ARG A 347 11.24 29.38 24.15
N ASN A 348 10.99 30.61 23.75
CA ASN A 348 9.65 31.12 23.55
C ASN A 348 8.91 30.47 22.37
N GLN A 349 9.64 29.94 21.38
CA GLN A 349 9.02 29.33 20.19
C GLN A 349 8.14 28.10 20.52
N PHE A 350 8.40 27.42 21.65
CA PHE A 350 7.64 26.25 22.08
C PHE A 350 6.35 26.57 22.84
N ALA A 351 6.09 27.86 23.15
CA ALA A 351 4.87 28.26 23.83
C ALA A 351 3.64 27.93 23.00
N ILE A 352 2.67 27.28 23.64
CA ILE A 352 1.39 26.91 23.02
C ILE A 352 0.41 28.07 23.13
N LEU A 353 -0.09 28.48 21.99
CA LEU A 353 -1.05 29.57 21.83
C LEU A 353 -2.40 29.02 21.35
N ASP A 354 -3.48 29.66 21.72
CA ASP A 354 -4.81 29.42 21.16
C ASP A 354 -5.02 30.13 19.80
N ALA A 355 -6.15 29.93 19.18
CA ALA A 355 -6.54 30.54 17.90
C ALA A 355 -6.54 32.08 17.91
N ASN A 356 -6.53 32.74 19.10
CA ASN A 356 -6.46 34.18 19.27
C ASN A 356 -5.04 34.67 19.58
N ASN A 357 -4.03 33.83 19.41
CA ASN A 357 -2.63 34.07 19.77
C ASN A 357 -2.42 34.33 21.27
N GLN A 358 -3.29 33.81 22.15
CA GLN A 358 -3.13 33.92 23.59
C GLN A 358 -2.44 32.67 24.14
N PRO A 359 -1.38 32.82 24.97
CA PRO A 359 -0.71 31.70 25.58
C PRO A 359 -1.63 30.96 26.55
N ILE A 360 -1.63 29.64 26.49
CA ILE A 360 -2.50 28.80 27.32
C ILE A 360 -1.88 28.69 28.71
N PRO A 361 -2.55 29.14 29.79
CA PRO A 361 -2.00 29.07 31.12
C PRO A 361 -2.02 27.63 31.67
N CYS A 362 -1.04 27.31 32.51
CA CYS A 362 -1.09 26.08 33.29
C CYS A 362 -2.27 26.10 34.28
N PRO A 363 -2.84 24.95 34.65
CA PRO A 363 -3.85 24.89 35.71
C PRO A 363 -3.35 25.51 37.02
N PRO A 364 -4.22 26.19 37.81
CA PRO A 364 -3.81 26.79 39.05
C PRO A 364 -3.34 25.75 40.07
N GLY A 365 -2.24 26.01 40.76
CA GLY A 365 -1.66 25.16 41.80
C GLY A 365 -0.20 25.48 42.08
N ALA A 366 0.38 24.85 43.11
CA ALA A 366 1.79 24.97 43.42
C ALA A 366 2.63 23.98 42.58
N GLY A 367 3.74 24.45 42.01
CA GLY A 367 4.68 23.60 41.27
C GLY A 367 4.39 23.49 39.76
N ASN A 368 4.84 22.42 39.14
CA ASN A 368 4.61 22.15 37.72
C ASN A 368 3.24 21.50 37.48
N THR A 369 2.17 22.31 37.52
CA THR A 369 0.81 21.82 37.32
C THR A 369 0.51 21.41 35.88
N CYS A 370 1.20 21.97 34.88
CA CYS A 370 1.10 21.51 33.49
C CYS A 370 1.63 20.09 33.35
N GLY A 371 2.79 19.78 33.91
CA GLY A 371 3.42 18.45 33.75
C GLY A 371 2.67 17.28 34.38
N THR A 372 1.59 17.54 35.17
CA THR A 372 0.76 16.48 35.77
C THR A 372 -0.56 16.22 35.03
N VAL A 373 -0.89 17.04 34.06
CA VAL A 373 -2.12 16.89 33.27
C VAL A 373 -1.88 15.90 32.13
N PRO A 374 -2.77 14.92 31.92
CA PRO A 374 -2.71 14.03 30.77
C PRO A 374 -3.20 14.75 29.50
N TYR A 375 -2.33 15.59 28.97
CA TYR A 375 -2.61 16.29 27.72
C TYR A 375 -2.54 15.35 26.53
N GLY A 376 -3.41 15.62 25.55
CA GLY A 376 -3.38 15.03 24.24
C GLY A 376 -3.82 16.05 23.20
N THR A 377 -3.88 15.62 21.94
CA THR A 377 -4.44 16.42 20.86
C THR A 377 -5.54 15.66 20.14
N ILE A 378 -6.47 16.41 19.53
CA ILE A 378 -7.36 15.88 18.49
C ILE A 378 -6.96 16.55 17.20
N ASP A 379 -6.30 15.78 16.36
CA ASP A 379 -5.82 16.21 15.04
C ASP A 379 -6.89 15.94 14.00
N ARG A 380 -7.10 16.88 13.11
CA ARG A 380 -8.08 16.78 12.02
C ARG A 380 -7.44 17.16 10.73
N THR A 381 -7.62 16.30 9.71
CA THR A 381 -7.22 16.60 8.36
C THR A 381 -8.35 16.38 7.38
N ASN A 382 -8.34 17.18 6.32
CA ASN A 382 -9.23 17.04 5.19
C ASN A 382 -8.42 17.18 3.90
N THR A 383 -8.48 16.14 3.07
CA THR A 383 -7.92 16.14 1.72
C THR A 383 -9.07 16.11 0.72
N ARG A 384 -9.05 17.00 -0.25
CA ARG A 384 -10.00 17.02 -1.35
C ARG A 384 -9.25 17.16 -2.66
N SER A 385 -9.34 16.14 -3.50
CA SER A 385 -8.64 16.10 -4.79
C SER A 385 -9.60 15.97 -5.95
N THR A 386 -9.26 16.63 -7.05
CA THR A 386 -9.91 16.43 -8.35
C THR A 386 -8.82 16.13 -9.37
N THR A 387 -8.92 15.00 -10.05
CA THR A 387 -7.94 14.54 -11.03
C THR A 387 -8.62 14.35 -12.37
N PHE A 388 -7.96 14.81 -13.43
CA PHE A 388 -8.34 14.56 -14.82
C PHE A 388 -7.13 14.02 -15.56
N GLY A 389 -7.37 13.11 -16.48
CA GLY A 389 -6.29 12.56 -17.26
C GLY A 389 -6.77 11.86 -18.51
N GLY A 390 -5.80 11.49 -19.32
CA GLY A 390 -6.03 10.73 -20.54
C GLY A 390 -4.76 10.13 -21.07
N SER A 391 -4.93 9.08 -21.83
CA SER A 391 -3.86 8.37 -22.51
C SER A 391 -4.27 8.02 -23.92
N LEU A 392 -3.31 8.03 -24.83
CA LEU A 392 -3.50 7.61 -26.21
C LEU A 392 -2.30 6.79 -26.65
N GLN A 393 -2.54 5.66 -27.30
CA GLN A 393 -1.48 4.85 -27.89
C GLN A 393 -1.90 4.25 -29.22
N ALA A 394 -0.92 3.98 -30.06
CA ALA A 394 -1.06 3.22 -31.30
C ALA A 394 -0.23 1.95 -31.18
N THR A 395 -0.82 0.83 -31.53
CA THR A 395 -0.17 -0.49 -31.57
C THR A 395 -0.12 -0.99 -33.00
N ASN A 396 1.07 -1.44 -33.46
CA ASN A 396 1.26 -2.08 -34.74
C ASN A 396 1.71 -3.54 -34.53
N GLU A 397 1.06 -4.47 -35.22
CA GLU A 397 1.36 -5.91 -35.17
C GLU A 397 1.75 -6.44 -36.57
N GLU A 398 2.26 -5.58 -37.43
CA GLU A 398 2.76 -5.96 -38.76
C GLU A 398 4.07 -6.75 -38.65
N LYS A 399 4.18 -7.83 -39.42
CA LYS A 399 5.42 -8.59 -39.45
C LYS A 399 6.54 -7.75 -40.07
N LEU A 400 7.66 -7.66 -39.36
CA LEU A 400 8.84 -6.97 -39.82
C LEU A 400 9.86 -8.02 -40.33
N PHE A 401 10.33 -7.89 -41.57
CA PHE A 401 11.22 -8.86 -42.21
C PHE A 401 10.72 -10.32 -42.17
N GLY A 402 9.40 -10.52 -42.15
CA GLY A 402 8.77 -11.85 -42.04
C GLY A 402 8.65 -12.41 -40.65
N HIS A 403 9.20 -11.72 -39.64
CA HIS A 403 9.14 -12.09 -38.23
C HIS A 403 8.00 -11.35 -37.51
N GLY A 404 7.44 -11.95 -36.47
CA GLY A 404 6.43 -11.31 -35.62
C GLY A 404 7.01 -10.05 -34.98
N ASN A 405 6.25 -8.98 -34.98
CA ASN A 405 6.62 -7.71 -34.38
C ASN A 405 5.41 -7.07 -33.71
N ARG A 406 5.64 -6.45 -32.54
CA ARG A 406 4.63 -5.68 -31.85
C ARG A 406 5.24 -4.35 -31.38
N PHE A 407 4.93 -3.30 -32.10
CA PHE A 407 5.37 -1.94 -31.78
C PHE A 407 4.22 -1.15 -31.14
N VAL A 408 4.52 -0.47 -30.04
CA VAL A 408 3.57 0.40 -29.32
C VAL A 408 4.22 1.77 -29.12
N ILE A 409 3.48 2.83 -29.42
CA ILE A 409 3.86 4.21 -29.11
C ILE A 409 2.68 4.91 -28.48
N GLY A 410 2.91 5.70 -27.43
CA GLY A 410 1.83 6.38 -26.73
C GLY A 410 2.28 7.50 -25.83
N GLY A 411 1.28 8.17 -25.28
CA GLY A 411 1.46 9.25 -24.32
C GLY A 411 0.33 9.32 -23.30
N SER A 412 0.62 9.90 -22.16
CA SER A 412 -0.34 10.11 -21.08
C SER A 412 -0.17 11.47 -20.43
N ILE A 413 -1.27 12.00 -19.93
CA ILE A 413 -1.31 13.20 -19.08
C ILE A 413 -2.25 12.94 -17.92
N ASP A 414 -1.81 13.26 -16.70
CA ASP A 414 -2.61 13.22 -15.48
C ASP A 414 -2.42 14.54 -14.73
N ARG A 415 -3.52 15.22 -14.37
CA ARG A 415 -3.49 16.46 -13.62
C ARG A 415 -4.40 16.36 -12.41
N GLY A 416 -3.80 16.45 -11.22
CA GLY A 416 -4.47 16.51 -9.93
C GLY A 416 -4.37 17.89 -9.32
N ASN A 417 -5.50 18.38 -8.77
CA ASN A 417 -5.52 19.56 -7.91
C ASN A 417 -6.06 19.10 -6.55
N THR A 418 -5.35 19.47 -5.48
CA THR A 418 -5.70 19.06 -4.11
C THR A 418 -5.75 20.26 -3.20
N ASP A 419 -6.81 20.34 -2.39
CA ASP A 419 -6.92 21.19 -1.22
C ASP A 419 -6.71 20.32 0.00
N PHE A 420 -5.77 20.71 0.86
CA PHE A 420 -5.46 20.03 2.11
C PHE A 420 -5.54 21.00 3.27
N ASN A 421 -6.23 20.58 4.34
CA ASN A 421 -6.35 21.36 5.57
C ASN A 421 -6.04 20.48 6.77
N GLY A 422 -5.32 21.04 7.74
CA GLY A 422 -4.99 20.38 8.99
C GLY A 422 -5.11 21.32 10.19
N SER A 423 -5.47 20.77 11.36
CA SER A 423 -5.49 21.51 12.64
C SER A 423 -5.38 20.54 13.81
N SER A 424 -4.75 20.98 14.88
CA SER A 424 -4.71 20.30 16.18
C SER A 424 -5.55 21.07 17.20
N THR A 425 -6.32 20.33 18.01
CA THR A 425 -7.10 20.87 19.12
C THR A 425 -6.57 20.29 20.42
N LEU A 426 -6.29 21.14 21.42
CA LEU A 426 -5.82 20.67 22.73
C LEU A 426 -6.88 19.80 23.40
N GLY A 427 -6.47 18.61 23.83
CA GLY A 427 -7.32 17.60 24.43
C GLY A 427 -6.82 17.13 25.78
N TYR A 428 -7.68 16.41 26.48
CA TYR A 428 -7.43 15.71 27.73
C TYR A 428 -7.60 14.20 27.50
N ILE A 429 -6.63 13.40 27.94
CA ILE A 429 -6.68 11.95 27.84
C ILE A 429 -7.37 11.41 29.10
N PHE A 430 -8.52 10.78 28.93
CA PHE A 430 -9.25 10.11 29.99
C PHE A 430 -8.65 8.73 30.31
N PRO A 431 -8.97 8.13 31.49
CA PRO A 431 -8.44 6.80 31.86
C PRO A 431 -8.81 5.66 30.90
N ASP A 432 -9.79 5.82 30.02
CA ASP A 432 -10.15 4.89 28.96
C ASP A 432 -9.39 5.17 27.64
N LEU A 433 -8.39 6.07 27.70
CA LEU A 433 -7.59 6.55 26.58
C LEU A 433 -8.40 7.30 25.50
N SER A 434 -9.61 7.72 25.81
CA SER A 434 -10.31 8.67 24.95
C SER A 434 -9.73 10.07 25.13
N VAL A 435 -9.45 10.75 24.00
CA VAL A 435 -9.04 12.16 23.99
C VAL A 435 -10.27 13.03 23.79
N GLY A 436 -10.49 13.97 24.70
CA GLY A 436 -11.66 14.81 24.67
C GLY A 436 -11.43 16.15 25.40
N THR A 437 -12.50 16.86 25.69
CA THR A 437 -12.45 18.16 26.36
C THR A 437 -12.73 18.01 27.85
N ASN A 438 -11.85 18.52 28.72
CA ASN A 438 -12.08 18.68 30.12
C ASN A 438 -12.21 20.19 30.47
N PRO A 439 -13.39 20.72 30.71
CA PRO A 439 -13.61 22.17 30.91
C PRO A 439 -12.93 22.73 32.16
N ALA A 440 -12.46 21.87 33.07
CA ALA A 440 -11.74 22.31 34.27
C ALA A 440 -10.29 22.68 33.99
N ILE A 441 -9.75 22.31 32.79
CA ILE A 441 -8.37 22.58 32.39
C ILE A 441 -8.37 23.75 31.40
N PRO A 442 -7.52 24.79 31.61
CA PRO A 442 -7.44 25.91 30.69
C PRO A 442 -7.05 25.51 29.27
N GLY A 443 -7.63 26.17 28.29
CA GLY A 443 -7.31 25.98 26.87
C GLY A 443 -7.84 24.72 26.21
N MET A 444 -8.52 23.82 26.97
CA MET A 444 -9.08 22.61 26.40
C MET A 444 -10.14 22.89 25.32
N GLY A 445 -10.03 22.19 24.20
CA GLY A 445 -10.91 22.36 23.05
C GLY A 445 -10.50 23.53 22.12
N SER A 446 -9.46 24.29 22.45
CA SER A 446 -8.92 25.33 21.58
C SER A 446 -8.10 24.70 20.44
N VAL A 447 -8.20 25.26 19.24
CA VAL A 447 -7.24 25.02 18.18
C VAL A 447 -5.91 25.65 18.60
N ILE A 448 -4.83 24.89 18.54
CA ILE A 448 -3.54 25.30 19.06
C ILE A 448 -2.49 25.48 17.96
N HIS A 449 -1.52 26.33 18.24
CA HIS A 449 -0.28 26.44 17.48
C HIS A 449 0.86 26.82 18.44
N THR A 450 2.11 26.59 18.00
CA THR A 450 3.28 27.05 18.73
C THR A 450 3.64 28.48 18.29
N LEU A 451 4.22 29.27 19.16
CA LEU A 451 4.65 30.66 18.83
C LEU A 451 5.65 30.70 17.67
N GLY A 452 6.50 29.68 17.54
CA GLY A 452 7.49 29.54 16.47
C GLY A 452 7.07 28.70 15.30
N ASP A 453 5.79 28.30 15.19
CA ASP A 453 5.26 27.35 14.21
C ASP A 453 6.01 25.99 14.23
N VAL A 454 6.55 25.64 15.38
CA VAL A 454 7.27 24.39 15.60
C VAL A 454 6.27 23.34 16.07
N GLY A 455 5.89 22.42 15.20
CA GLY A 455 5.07 21.26 15.55
C GLY A 455 3.56 21.44 15.47
N PHE A 456 2.99 22.58 15.80
CA PHE A 456 1.55 22.82 15.71
C PHE A 456 1.25 24.14 15.02
N ALA A 457 0.60 24.08 13.86
CA ALA A 457 0.04 25.26 13.18
C ALA A 457 -1.16 24.82 12.35
N PRO A 458 -2.27 25.59 12.37
CA PRO A 458 -3.33 25.38 11.39
C PRO A 458 -2.77 25.55 9.99
N LEU A 459 -3.09 24.60 9.10
CA LEU A 459 -2.56 24.55 7.76
C LEU A 459 -3.68 24.52 6.73
N SER A 460 -3.54 25.31 5.67
CA SER A 460 -4.36 25.18 4.47
C SER A 460 -3.49 25.38 3.25
N ILE A 461 -3.39 24.36 2.44
CA ILE A 461 -2.58 24.40 1.22
C ILE A 461 -3.38 23.95 0.02
N THR A 462 -2.96 24.43 -1.15
CA THR A 462 -3.34 23.82 -2.42
C THR A 462 -2.12 23.23 -3.09
N SER A 463 -2.30 22.07 -3.73
CA SER A 463 -1.27 21.48 -4.59
C SER A 463 -1.82 21.21 -5.98
N ARG A 464 -0.93 21.28 -6.96
CA ARG A 464 -1.20 20.89 -8.35
C ARG A 464 -0.09 20.02 -8.85
N ASN A 465 -0.44 18.81 -9.27
CA ASN A 465 0.48 17.90 -9.92
C ASN A 465 0.08 17.75 -11.38
N THR A 466 1.04 17.82 -12.29
CA THR A 466 0.81 17.47 -13.68
C THR A 466 1.89 16.51 -14.13
N TYR A 467 1.49 15.31 -14.50
CA TYR A 467 2.39 14.25 -14.95
C TYR A 467 2.21 14.04 -16.43
N TYR A 468 3.30 14.06 -17.18
CA TYR A 468 3.33 13.76 -18.61
C TYR A 468 4.20 12.52 -18.82
N GLY A 469 3.78 11.66 -19.73
CA GLY A 469 4.56 10.51 -20.15
C GLY A 469 4.46 10.31 -21.66
N ILE A 470 5.61 10.10 -22.31
CA ILE A 470 5.68 9.65 -23.70
C ILE A 470 6.48 8.37 -23.70
N TYR A 471 6.02 7.34 -24.39
CA TYR A 471 6.68 6.03 -24.42
C TYR A 471 6.59 5.37 -25.78
N ALA A 472 7.57 4.53 -26.03
CA ALA A 472 7.55 3.59 -27.12
C ALA A 472 8.18 2.26 -26.67
N THR A 473 7.64 1.15 -27.16
CA THR A 473 8.19 -0.19 -26.91
C THR A 473 7.98 -1.05 -28.13
N ASP A 474 8.91 -1.95 -28.37
CA ASP A 474 8.87 -2.88 -29.45
C ASP A 474 9.28 -4.27 -28.96
N THR A 475 8.51 -5.28 -29.34
CA THR A 475 8.82 -6.69 -29.10
C THR A 475 8.91 -7.39 -30.44
N PHE A 476 10.13 -7.81 -30.78
CA PHE A 476 10.49 -8.40 -32.07
C PHE A 476 10.89 -9.87 -31.90
N ASP A 477 10.28 -10.73 -32.68
CA ASP A 477 10.63 -12.15 -32.77
C ASP A 477 11.89 -12.31 -33.64
N ILE A 478 13.08 -12.39 -33.02
CA ILE A 478 14.34 -12.62 -33.75
C ILE A 478 14.29 -13.99 -34.42
N THR A 479 13.72 -14.98 -33.76
CA THR A 479 13.43 -16.33 -34.26
C THR A 479 12.12 -16.83 -33.69
N ASP A 480 11.60 -17.96 -34.09
CA ASP A 480 10.41 -18.58 -33.48
C ASP A 480 10.56 -18.89 -32.00
N ARG A 481 11.79 -18.88 -31.45
CA ARG A 481 12.10 -19.17 -30.04
C ARG A 481 12.66 -17.99 -29.28
N LEU A 482 13.25 -17.02 -29.96
CA LEU A 482 13.91 -15.87 -29.32
C LEU A 482 13.17 -14.58 -29.68
N ALA A 483 12.63 -13.90 -28.67
CA ALA A 483 12.10 -12.57 -28.82
C ALA A 483 12.91 -11.55 -28.01
N ALA A 484 13.06 -10.36 -28.54
CA ALA A 484 13.69 -9.21 -27.87
C ALA A 484 12.64 -8.12 -27.67
N THR A 485 12.65 -7.52 -26.50
CA THR A 485 11.86 -6.33 -26.17
C THR A 485 12.79 -5.17 -25.88
N ALA A 486 12.53 -4.01 -26.47
CA ALA A 486 13.19 -2.76 -26.15
C ALA A 486 12.17 -1.64 -26.06
N GLY A 487 12.33 -0.75 -25.15
CA GLY A 487 11.41 0.36 -24.96
C GLY A 487 12.00 1.48 -24.12
N VAL A 488 11.27 2.58 -24.09
CA VAL A 488 11.67 3.78 -23.37
C VAL A 488 10.43 4.56 -22.97
N ARG A 489 10.47 5.17 -21.79
CA ARG A 489 9.48 6.15 -21.37
C ARG A 489 10.17 7.40 -20.84
N TYR A 490 9.72 8.56 -21.31
CA TYR A 490 10.12 9.85 -20.76
C TYR A 490 8.99 10.39 -19.88
N ASN A 491 9.29 10.59 -18.60
CA ASN A 491 8.37 11.14 -17.61
C ASN A 491 8.74 12.59 -17.30
N ILE A 492 7.72 13.44 -17.12
CA ILE A 492 7.83 14.78 -16.55
C ILE A 492 6.79 14.88 -15.44
N ALA A 493 7.20 15.38 -14.26
CA ALA A 493 6.33 15.68 -13.15
C ALA A 493 6.52 17.16 -12.76
N ASP A 494 5.48 17.97 -12.95
CA ASP A 494 5.40 19.36 -12.50
C ASP A 494 4.51 19.38 -11.24
N ILE A 495 5.07 19.85 -10.12
CA ILE A 495 4.42 19.86 -8.80
C ILE A 495 4.50 21.26 -8.24
N THR A 496 3.35 21.82 -7.90
CA THR A 496 3.20 23.15 -7.29
C THR A 496 2.52 23.01 -5.95
N VAL A 497 3.06 23.60 -4.90
CA VAL A 497 2.44 23.70 -3.57
C VAL A 497 2.31 25.17 -3.20
N ARG A 498 1.18 25.56 -2.61
CA ARG A 498 0.90 26.94 -2.18
C ARG A 498 0.23 26.93 -0.81
N ASP A 499 0.82 27.67 0.12
CA ASP A 499 0.20 28.00 1.40
C ASP A 499 -0.89 29.07 1.18
N ILE A 500 -2.11 28.78 1.66
CA ILE A 500 -3.27 29.64 1.50
C ILE A 500 -3.47 30.54 2.71
N LEU A 501 -3.05 30.09 3.90
CA LEU A 501 -3.16 30.89 5.13
C LEU A 501 -2.06 31.92 5.27
N GLY A 502 -0.93 31.73 4.59
CA GLY A 502 0.26 32.58 4.74
C GLY A 502 1.02 32.35 6.05
N THR A 503 0.69 31.27 6.77
CA THR A 503 1.33 30.88 8.03
C THR A 503 2.64 30.11 7.82
N SER A 504 2.80 29.50 6.66
CA SER A 504 3.96 28.68 6.30
C SER A 504 4.44 29.00 4.88
N PRO A 505 4.95 30.21 4.62
CA PRO A 505 5.32 30.67 3.27
C PRO A 505 6.44 29.82 2.64
N ASP A 506 7.24 29.14 3.44
CA ASP A 506 8.30 28.22 2.99
C ASP A 506 7.74 27.01 2.22
N LEU A 507 6.44 26.69 2.39
CA LEU A 507 5.74 25.67 1.61
C LEU A 507 5.50 26.04 0.14
N ASN A 508 5.59 27.32 -0.21
CA ASN A 508 5.38 27.76 -1.58
C ASN A 508 6.52 27.26 -2.46
N SER A 509 6.25 26.25 -3.28
CA SER A 509 7.26 25.63 -4.13
C SER A 509 6.72 25.30 -5.52
N ASP A 510 7.63 25.36 -6.50
CA ASP A 510 7.43 24.85 -7.86
C ASP A 510 8.57 23.87 -8.15
N SER A 511 8.24 22.62 -8.27
CA SER A 511 9.21 21.54 -8.47
C SER A 511 8.97 20.86 -9.80
N ARG A 512 10.04 20.61 -10.55
CA ARG A 512 9.98 19.87 -11.81
C ARG A 512 10.99 18.73 -11.82
N PHE A 513 10.50 17.53 -12.07
CA PHE A 513 11.29 16.33 -12.19
C PHE A 513 11.09 15.73 -13.58
N SER A 514 12.16 15.23 -14.16
CA SER A 514 12.05 14.54 -15.46
C SER A 514 13.10 13.46 -15.59
N ARG A 515 12.74 12.37 -16.29
CA ARG A 515 13.67 11.26 -16.53
C ARG A 515 13.27 10.43 -17.74
N LEU A 516 14.29 9.94 -18.44
CA LEU A 516 14.19 8.92 -19.45
C LEU A 516 14.42 7.55 -18.78
N ASN A 517 13.46 6.64 -18.93
CA ASN A 517 13.48 5.31 -18.32
C ASN A 517 13.52 4.25 -19.43
N PRO A 518 14.67 3.66 -19.72
CA PRO A 518 14.80 2.57 -20.70
C PRO A 518 14.30 1.24 -20.11
N VAL A 519 13.87 0.34 -21.00
CA VAL A 519 13.62 -1.07 -20.72
C VAL A 519 14.14 -1.91 -21.87
N GLY A 520 14.72 -3.05 -21.54
CA GLY A 520 15.16 -4.02 -22.53
C GLY A 520 15.20 -5.43 -21.96
N GLY A 521 14.98 -6.42 -22.80
CA GLY A 521 15.06 -7.79 -22.36
C GLY A 521 14.90 -8.81 -23.48
N LEU A 522 15.11 -10.05 -23.12
CA LEU A 522 15.07 -11.20 -24.01
C LEU A 522 14.19 -12.30 -23.40
N THR A 523 13.48 -13.00 -24.24
CA THR A 523 12.81 -14.25 -23.89
C THR A 523 13.24 -15.34 -24.83
N TYR A 524 13.46 -16.55 -24.30
CA TYR A 524 13.88 -17.70 -25.08
C TYR A 524 13.04 -18.92 -24.74
N LYS A 525 12.29 -19.44 -25.72
CA LYS A 525 11.52 -20.69 -25.60
C LYS A 525 12.49 -21.88 -25.71
N ILE A 526 12.89 -22.43 -24.55
CA ILE A 526 13.81 -23.56 -24.46
C ILE A 526 13.15 -24.80 -25.05
N LEU A 527 11.90 -25.06 -24.63
CA LEU A 527 11.03 -26.14 -25.06
C LEU A 527 9.59 -25.62 -25.15
N PRO A 528 8.68 -26.32 -25.85
CA PRO A 528 7.24 -26.03 -25.70
C PRO A 528 6.84 -26.04 -24.23
N GLY A 529 6.25 -24.93 -23.76
CA GLY A 529 5.85 -24.75 -22.38
C GLY A 529 6.98 -24.45 -21.38
N LEU A 530 8.21 -24.11 -21.84
CA LEU A 530 9.32 -23.67 -20.96
C LEU A 530 10.05 -22.47 -21.60
N THR A 531 9.97 -21.32 -20.94
CA THR A 531 10.57 -20.07 -21.39
C THR A 531 11.53 -19.53 -20.34
N ALA A 532 12.74 -19.14 -20.75
CA ALA A 532 13.66 -18.32 -20.00
C ALA A 532 13.47 -16.86 -20.36
N TYR A 533 13.71 -15.95 -19.40
CA TYR A 533 13.69 -14.52 -19.66
C TYR A 533 14.80 -13.80 -18.89
N ALA A 534 15.23 -12.68 -19.43
CA ALA A 534 16.11 -11.73 -18.75
C ALA A 534 15.73 -10.31 -19.16
N GLY A 535 15.70 -9.39 -18.20
CA GLY A 535 15.29 -8.01 -18.41
C GLY A 535 16.06 -7.03 -17.56
N TYR A 536 16.17 -5.82 -18.06
CA TYR A 536 16.66 -4.63 -17.38
C TYR A 536 15.70 -3.48 -17.59
N SER A 537 15.44 -2.69 -16.54
CA SER A 537 14.71 -1.43 -16.68
C SER A 537 15.17 -0.39 -15.69
N GLU A 538 14.92 0.87 -16.06
CA GLU A 538 14.97 1.99 -15.14
C GLU A 538 13.56 2.51 -14.89
N SER A 539 13.33 3.00 -13.69
CA SER A 539 12.08 3.64 -13.28
C SER A 539 12.39 4.83 -12.38
N ASN A 540 11.48 5.80 -12.31
CA ASN A 540 11.64 6.93 -11.41
C ASN A 540 10.37 7.21 -10.62
N ARG A 541 10.58 7.80 -9.43
CA ARG A 541 9.54 8.29 -8.55
C ARG A 541 9.82 9.75 -8.23
N ALA A 542 8.90 10.64 -8.60
CA ALA A 542 8.95 12.02 -8.12
C ALA A 542 8.47 12.07 -6.67
N PRO A 543 9.05 12.95 -5.82
CA PRO A 543 8.47 13.26 -4.53
C PRO A 543 7.02 13.73 -4.67
N THR A 544 6.19 13.41 -3.70
CA THR A 544 4.79 13.87 -3.66
C THR A 544 4.70 15.29 -3.08
N PRO A 545 3.59 16.03 -3.25
CA PRO A 545 3.37 17.30 -2.56
C PRO A 545 3.50 17.18 -1.04
N LEU A 546 3.02 16.07 -0.47
CA LEU A 546 3.14 15.79 0.95
C LEU A 546 4.60 15.68 1.38
N GLU A 547 5.42 14.92 0.65
CA GLU A 547 6.84 14.73 0.97
C GLU A 547 7.63 16.03 0.79
N LEU A 548 7.37 16.79 -0.28
CA LEU A 548 8.00 18.10 -0.50
C LEU A 548 7.67 19.10 0.60
N GLY A 549 6.48 18.99 1.19
CA GLY A 549 6.08 19.82 2.31
C GLY A 549 6.55 19.34 3.68
N CYS A 550 7.18 18.15 3.78
CA CYS A 550 7.57 17.51 5.04
C CYS A 550 9.03 17.06 5.05
N SER A 551 9.94 17.85 4.52
CA SER A 551 11.34 17.46 4.41
C SER A 551 12.30 18.17 5.39
N ASN A 552 11.80 19.05 6.26
CA ASN A 552 12.63 19.80 7.20
C ASN A 552 12.70 19.15 8.59
N PRO A 553 13.86 18.62 9.04
CA PRO A 553 14.00 17.99 10.34
C PRO A 553 13.82 18.97 11.52
N ASN A 554 14.05 20.28 11.31
CA ASN A 554 13.85 21.31 12.33
C ASN A 554 12.40 21.77 12.47
N LYS A 555 11.56 21.40 11.53
CA LYS A 555 10.12 21.67 11.52
C LYS A 555 9.38 20.41 11.07
N PRO A 556 9.36 19.34 11.90
CA PRO A 556 8.74 18.07 11.53
C PRO A 556 7.23 18.20 11.44
N CYS A 557 6.64 17.41 10.56
CA CYS A 557 5.20 17.35 10.38
C CYS A 557 4.57 16.26 11.24
N LEU A 558 3.27 16.39 11.52
CA LEU A 558 2.46 15.20 11.79
C LEU A 558 2.53 14.31 10.55
N LEU A 559 3.07 13.12 10.67
CA LEU A 559 3.26 12.20 9.53
C LEU A 559 1.98 11.92 8.74
N GLU A 560 0.83 12.19 9.33
CA GLU A 560 -0.47 12.09 8.69
C GLU A 560 -1.10 13.43 8.31
N SER A 561 -0.53 14.62 8.69
CA SER A 561 -1.39 15.78 8.70
C SER A 561 -0.80 17.16 8.49
N PHE A 562 0.49 17.46 8.73
CA PHE A 562 1.01 18.83 8.71
C PHE A 562 2.29 18.98 7.90
N LEU A 563 2.35 20.04 7.10
CA LEU A 563 3.41 20.30 6.12
C LEU A 563 4.24 21.51 6.51
N VAL A 564 5.57 21.38 6.49
CA VAL A 564 6.53 22.53 6.57
C VAL A 564 7.79 22.19 5.76
N SER A 565 8.23 23.08 4.88
CA SER A 565 9.22 22.88 3.81
C SER A 565 10.69 23.00 4.21
N ASP A 566 11.54 22.24 3.46
CA ASP A 566 12.99 22.24 3.14
C ASP A 566 13.89 21.33 3.98
N PRO A 567 14.81 20.59 3.39
CA PRO A 567 15.52 20.72 2.10
C PRO A 567 14.80 20.07 0.90
N PRO A 568 15.13 20.48 -0.36
CA PRO A 568 14.46 19.95 -1.55
C PRO A 568 14.78 18.47 -1.76
N LEU A 569 13.75 17.65 -1.82
CA LEU A 569 13.89 16.24 -2.12
C LEU A 569 14.23 16.01 -3.60
N LYS A 570 15.05 15.00 -3.86
CA LYS A 570 15.36 14.50 -5.19
C LYS A 570 14.40 13.38 -5.57
N GLN A 571 14.22 13.18 -6.87
CA GLN A 571 13.50 12.01 -7.37
C GLN A 571 14.28 10.71 -7.10
N VAL A 572 13.56 9.66 -6.74
CA VAL A 572 14.13 8.31 -6.61
C VAL A 572 14.31 7.70 -7.98
N VAL A 573 15.42 7.01 -8.20
CA VAL A 573 15.69 6.26 -9.43
C VAL A 573 15.99 4.81 -9.10
N GLY A 574 15.20 3.90 -9.69
CA GLY A 574 15.38 2.46 -9.58
C GLY A 574 16.01 1.85 -10.82
N HIS A 575 17.03 1.01 -10.63
CA HIS A 575 17.67 0.17 -11.66
C HIS A 575 17.35 -1.29 -11.35
N THR A 576 16.53 -1.92 -12.18
CA THR A 576 16.04 -3.28 -11.93
C THR A 576 16.61 -4.27 -12.94
N TYR A 577 17.17 -5.35 -12.43
CA TYR A 577 17.64 -6.52 -13.16
C TYR A 577 16.79 -7.72 -12.78
N GLU A 578 16.38 -8.49 -13.76
CA GLU A 578 15.56 -9.67 -13.53
C GLU A 578 15.92 -10.79 -14.49
N VAL A 579 15.98 -12.03 -13.97
CA VAL A 579 16.19 -13.23 -14.78
C VAL A 579 15.36 -14.37 -14.20
N GLY A 580 14.76 -15.18 -15.06
CA GLY A 580 13.94 -16.28 -14.56
C GLY A 580 13.54 -17.30 -15.63
N LEU A 581 12.80 -18.27 -15.14
CA LEU A 581 12.19 -19.34 -15.90
C LEU A 581 10.69 -19.39 -15.62
N ARG A 582 9.90 -19.68 -16.61
CA ARG A 582 8.47 -19.99 -16.43
C ARG A 582 8.11 -21.20 -17.26
N GLY A 583 7.20 -22.02 -16.74
CA GLY A 583 6.82 -23.25 -17.41
C GLY A 583 5.38 -23.61 -17.22
N THR A 584 4.82 -24.29 -18.23
CA THR A 584 3.51 -24.94 -18.20
C THR A 584 3.70 -26.36 -18.68
N SER A 585 3.23 -27.35 -17.94
CA SER A 585 3.32 -28.77 -18.31
C SER A 585 2.06 -29.53 -17.90
N ALA A 586 1.69 -30.49 -18.72
CA ALA A 586 0.67 -31.47 -18.32
C ALA A 586 1.26 -32.41 -17.27
N LEU A 587 0.55 -32.63 -16.18
CA LEU A 587 0.96 -33.48 -15.07
C LEU A 587 -0.28 -34.16 -14.46
N TRP A 588 -0.28 -35.49 -14.31
CA TRP A 588 -1.33 -36.28 -13.65
C TRP A 588 -2.77 -35.93 -14.05
N GLY A 589 -3.00 -35.69 -15.36
CA GLY A 589 -4.31 -35.31 -15.88
C GLY A 589 -4.73 -33.88 -15.62
N GLY A 590 -3.83 -33.05 -15.14
CA GLY A 590 -4.01 -31.60 -14.93
C GLY A 590 -2.89 -30.78 -15.58
N SER A 591 -2.88 -29.50 -15.29
CA SER A 591 -1.88 -28.52 -15.74
C SER A 591 -1.09 -28.01 -14.56
N LEU A 592 0.24 -28.03 -14.66
CA LEU A 592 1.17 -27.39 -13.74
C LEU A 592 1.75 -26.15 -14.38
N ASN A 593 1.52 -24.98 -13.76
CA ASN A 593 2.14 -23.71 -14.11
C ASN A 593 3.15 -23.35 -13.00
N TRP A 594 4.36 -22.98 -13.37
CA TRP A 594 5.39 -22.61 -12.40
C TRP A 594 6.28 -21.46 -12.88
N LYS A 595 6.89 -20.75 -11.94
CA LYS A 595 7.82 -19.66 -12.18
C LYS A 595 8.96 -19.73 -11.15
N ALA A 596 10.15 -19.37 -11.59
CA ALA A 596 11.32 -19.15 -10.75
C ALA A 596 12.04 -17.90 -11.26
N GLY A 597 12.23 -16.91 -10.42
CA GLY A 597 12.83 -15.63 -10.78
C GLY A 597 13.84 -15.16 -9.75
N LEU A 598 14.88 -14.48 -10.22
CA LEU A 598 15.84 -13.72 -9.44
C LEU A 598 15.69 -12.25 -9.84
N PHE A 599 15.72 -11.37 -8.86
CA PHE A 599 15.64 -9.93 -9.11
C PHE A 599 16.63 -9.15 -8.26
N ARG A 600 17.01 -7.97 -8.75
CA ARG A 600 17.73 -6.96 -7.98
C ARG A 600 17.29 -5.58 -8.47
N THR A 601 16.91 -4.73 -7.53
CA THR A 601 16.64 -3.30 -7.74
C THR A 601 17.55 -2.48 -6.85
N ASP A 602 18.36 -1.62 -7.45
CA ASP A 602 19.15 -0.59 -6.77
C ASP A 602 18.42 0.74 -6.92
N SER A 603 18.07 1.38 -5.80
CA SER A 603 17.40 2.68 -5.76
C SER A 603 18.36 3.74 -5.27
N THR A 604 18.60 4.77 -6.07
CA THR A 604 19.40 5.95 -5.70
C THR A 604 18.49 7.08 -5.24
N ASP A 605 18.99 7.90 -4.31
CA ASP A 605 18.23 8.98 -3.67
C ASP A 605 16.84 8.49 -3.14
N ASP A 606 16.81 7.28 -2.55
CA ASP A 606 15.56 6.70 -2.02
C ASP A 606 15.00 7.60 -0.92
N ILE A 607 13.66 7.72 -0.85
CA ILE A 607 12.98 8.57 0.14
C ILE A 607 12.49 7.67 1.26
N ILE A 608 12.87 8.02 2.49
CA ILE A 608 12.43 7.34 3.71
C ILE A 608 11.72 8.32 4.64
N THR A 609 10.86 7.78 5.48
CA THR A 609 10.18 8.51 6.55
C THR A 609 10.95 8.31 7.84
N LEU A 610 11.23 9.39 8.56
CA LEU A 610 11.94 9.40 9.83
C LEU A 610 11.06 10.01 10.91
N ALA A 611 11.13 9.43 12.13
CA ALA A 611 10.49 9.99 13.29
C ALA A 611 11.23 11.25 13.76
N SER A 612 10.50 12.21 14.33
CA SER A 612 11.05 13.35 15.06
C SER A 612 11.11 13.05 16.55
N SER A 613 11.88 13.81 17.28
CA SER A 613 11.84 13.86 18.75
C SER A 613 10.52 14.39 19.31
N ILE A 614 9.73 15.08 18.51
CA ILE A 614 8.38 15.52 18.89
C ILE A 614 7.41 14.38 18.62
N ALA A 615 6.69 13.92 19.63
CA ALA A 615 5.76 12.79 19.53
C ALA A 615 4.73 12.98 18.40
N GLY A 616 4.52 11.93 17.61
CA GLY A 616 3.61 11.95 16.47
C GLY A 616 4.09 12.77 15.27
N ARG A 617 5.33 13.24 15.27
CA ARG A 617 5.91 14.03 14.19
C ARG A 617 6.98 13.26 13.43
N GLY A 618 7.21 13.65 12.19
CA GLY A 618 8.26 13.09 11.36
C GLY A 618 8.55 13.94 10.12
N TYR A 619 9.48 13.47 9.31
CA TYR A 619 9.89 14.14 8.07
C TYR A 619 10.43 13.13 7.06
N TYR A 620 10.60 13.58 5.82
CA TYR A 620 11.14 12.77 4.72
C TYR A 620 12.56 13.20 4.39
N GLN A 621 13.39 12.22 4.09
CA GLN A 621 14.77 12.43 3.70
C GLN A 621 15.16 11.51 2.55
N ASN A 622 15.96 12.01 1.60
CA ASN A 622 16.65 11.14 0.66
C ASN A 622 17.84 10.46 1.34
N VAL A 623 17.94 9.13 1.12
CA VAL A 623 19.13 8.36 1.46
C VAL A 623 19.88 7.98 0.18
N PRO A 624 21.22 7.87 0.21
CA PRO A 624 22.01 7.74 -1.01
C PRO A 624 21.64 6.54 -1.88
N GLU A 625 21.53 5.35 -1.28
CA GLU A 625 21.24 4.12 -2.01
C GLU A 625 20.59 3.07 -1.11
N THR A 626 19.56 2.41 -1.65
CA THR A 626 18.98 1.19 -1.08
C THR A 626 18.99 0.08 -2.13
N ARG A 627 19.00 -1.17 -1.68
CA ARG A 627 18.95 -2.35 -2.55
C ARG A 627 17.87 -3.30 -2.10
N ARG A 628 17.11 -3.81 -3.05
CA ARG A 628 16.16 -4.89 -2.87
C ARG A 628 16.47 -5.99 -3.85
N GLN A 629 16.81 -7.18 -3.36
CA GLN A 629 17.15 -8.33 -4.19
C GLN A 629 16.54 -9.61 -3.62
N GLY A 630 16.36 -10.63 -4.46
CA GLY A 630 15.76 -11.83 -3.95
C GLY A 630 15.43 -12.89 -4.96
N VAL A 631 14.69 -13.89 -4.48
CA VAL A 631 14.22 -15.06 -5.22
C VAL A 631 12.72 -15.16 -5.07
N GLU A 632 12.02 -15.41 -6.17
CA GLU A 632 10.59 -15.70 -6.18
C GLU A 632 10.35 -17.04 -6.89
N LEU A 633 9.65 -17.94 -6.19
CA LEU A 633 9.24 -19.24 -6.70
C LEU A 633 7.73 -19.35 -6.58
N SER A 634 7.07 -19.88 -7.58
CA SER A 634 5.66 -20.25 -7.48
C SER A 634 5.32 -21.42 -8.38
N ALA A 635 4.35 -22.21 -7.94
CA ALA A 635 3.78 -23.30 -8.70
C ALA A 635 2.28 -23.39 -8.43
N GLU A 636 1.49 -23.65 -9.46
CA GLU A 636 0.07 -23.90 -9.38
C GLU A 636 -0.27 -25.12 -10.23
N TYR A 637 -0.89 -26.10 -9.61
CA TYR A 637 -1.43 -27.30 -10.26
C TYR A 637 -2.95 -27.25 -10.26
N LYS A 638 -3.55 -27.45 -11.42
CA LYS A 638 -5.02 -27.54 -11.59
C LYS A 638 -5.40 -28.80 -12.31
N SER A 639 -6.36 -29.55 -11.75
CA SER A 639 -7.03 -30.67 -12.37
C SER A 639 -8.53 -30.56 -12.12
N SER A 640 -9.31 -31.58 -12.55
CA SER A 640 -10.75 -31.63 -12.28
C SER A 640 -11.09 -31.74 -10.79
N GLN A 641 -10.20 -32.33 -9.98
CA GLN A 641 -10.44 -32.57 -8.55
C GLN A 641 -9.60 -31.68 -7.64
N TRP A 642 -8.43 -31.26 -8.09
CA TRP A 642 -7.46 -30.58 -7.26
C TRP A 642 -7.05 -29.23 -7.85
N MET A 643 -6.99 -28.24 -7.00
CA MET A 643 -6.19 -27.03 -7.24
C MET A 643 -5.20 -26.91 -6.09
N VAL A 644 -3.91 -26.86 -6.40
CA VAL A 644 -2.85 -26.71 -5.40
C VAL A 644 -1.93 -25.59 -5.84
N TYR A 645 -1.63 -24.65 -4.96
CA TYR A 645 -0.60 -23.66 -5.24
C TYR A 645 0.38 -23.58 -4.09
N ALA A 646 1.60 -23.20 -4.41
CA ALA A 646 2.62 -22.84 -3.44
C ALA A 646 3.51 -21.72 -4.00
N SER A 647 3.91 -20.82 -3.13
CA SER A 647 4.89 -19.78 -3.46
C SER A 647 5.85 -19.55 -2.30
N TYR A 648 7.09 -19.23 -2.66
CA TYR A 648 8.12 -18.83 -1.72
C TYR A 648 8.82 -17.59 -2.25
N SER A 649 9.05 -16.62 -1.38
CA SER A 649 9.87 -15.46 -1.69
C SER A 649 10.92 -15.23 -0.60
N TYR A 650 12.13 -14.94 -1.06
CA TYR A 650 13.21 -14.40 -0.25
C TYR A 650 13.50 -12.98 -0.73
N ILE A 651 13.43 -12.00 0.17
CA ILE A 651 13.64 -10.58 -0.13
C ILE A 651 14.71 -10.05 0.81
N ASP A 652 15.84 -9.65 0.27
CA ASP A 652 16.93 -8.98 0.97
C ASP A 652 16.88 -7.49 0.61
N ALA A 653 16.27 -6.69 1.49
CA ALA A 653 16.12 -5.25 1.34
C ALA A 653 17.05 -4.55 2.31
N THR A 654 18.07 -3.82 1.81
CA THR A 654 19.16 -3.29 2.62
C THR A 654 19.55 -1.86 2.24
N TYR A 655 20.04 -1.13 3.22
CA TYR A 655 20.75 0.14 3.02
C TYR A 655 22.15 -0.11 2.45
N ARG A 656 22.63 0.83 1.63
CA ARG A 656 23.94 0.76 0.97
C ARG A 656 24.82 1.96 1.28
N PHE A 657 24.51 2.69 2.34
CA PHE A 657 25.25 3.86 2.82
C PHE A 657 25.60 3.71 4.32
N SER A 658 26.48 4.57 4.81
CA SER A 658 26.75 4.74 6.23
C SER A 658 26.38 6.16 6.63
N GLY A 659 25.63 6.31 7.71
CA GLY A 659 25.17 7.60 8.21
C GLY A 659 24.16 7.46 9.34
N ASP A 660 23.82 8.57 9.96
CA ASP A 660 22.91 8.63 11.08
C ASP A 660 21.49 8.95 10.58
N LEU A 661 20.52 8.24 11.14
CA LEU A 661 19.10 8.44 10.91
C LEU A 661 18.40 8.73 12.24
N ALA A 662 17.48 9.68 12.23
CA ALA A 662 16.69 9.99 13.42
C ALA A 662 15.72 8.85 13.75
N SER A 663 15.77 8.40 14.99
CA SER A 663 14.87 7.41 15.56
C SER A 663 14.83 7.56 17.09
N PRO A 664 14.31 8.69 17.60
CA PRO A 664 14.44 9.06 19.01
C PRO A 664 13.79 8.05 19.97
N ASN A 665 12.76 7.37 19.53
CA ASN A 665 12.05 6.35 20.32
C ASN A 665 12.69 4.95 20.22
N ASN A 666 13.81 4.80 19.51
CA ASN A 666 14.53 3.54 19.43
C ASN A 666 15.37 3.34 20.71
N PRO A 667 15.26 2.19 21.41
CA PRO A 667 16.06 1.92 22.63
C PRO A 667 17.57 2.02 22.46
N MET A 668 18.06 1.98 21.23
CA MET A 668 19.49 2.05 20.89
C MET A 668 19.88 3.39 20.28
N ALA A 669 19.00 4.39 20.33
CA ALA A 669 19.32 5.75 19.89
C ALA A 669 20.39 6.36 20.81
N ASP A 670 21.23 7.22 20.24
CA ASP A 670 22.18 8.02 21.00
C ASP A 670 21.47 9.19 21.74
N ASP A 671 22.24 9.97 22.49
CA ASP A 671 21.70 11.11 23.24
C ASP A 671 21.09 12.22 22.34
N ASP A 672 21.37 12.19 21.06
CA ASP A 672 20.79 13.10 20.04
C ASP A 672 19.55 12.50 19.35
N GLY A 673 19.12 11.29 19.74
CA GLY A 673 17.97 10.58 19.16
C GLY A 673 18.26 9.95 17.81
N ASN A 674 19.52 9.67 17.48
CA ASN A 674 19.90 9.06 16.21
C ASN A 674 20.38 7.63 16.38
N ILE A 675 20.27 6.86 15.29
CA ILE A 675 20.82 5.51 15.13
C ILE A 675 21.79 5.50 13.96
N HIS A 676 22.90 4.78 14.09
CA HIS A 676 23.88 4.67 13.02
C HIS A 676 23.59 3.51 12.09
N VAL A 677 23.37 3.81 10.81
CA VAL A 677 23.09 2.83 9.74
C VAL A 677 24.38 2.54 8.97
N VAL A 678 24.62 1.28 8.65
CA VAL A 678 25.76 0.84 7.85
C VAL A 678 25.30 0.00 6.64
N PRO A 679 26.11 -0.10 5.57
CA PRO A 679 25.78 -0.92 4.41
C PRO A 679 25.51 -2.37 4.81
N GLY A 680 24.33 -2.89 4.43
CA GLY A 680 23.88 -4.23 4.79
C GLY A 680 22.85 -4.27 5.91
N ASN A 681 22.62 -3.18 6.62
CA ASN A 681 21.45 -3.10 7.51
C ASN A 681 20.16 -3.27 6.70
N HIS A 682 19.24 -4.07 7.21
CA HIS A 682 17.96 -4.34 6.56
C HIS A 682 16.98 -3.20 6.74
N ILE A 683 16.22 -2.89 5.70
CA ILE A 683 15.12 -1.93 5.77
C ILE A 683 14.00 -2.52 6.64
N PRO A 684 13.55 -1.82 7.69
CA PRO A 684 12.51 -2.32 8.60
C PRO A 684 11.16 -2.58 7.94
N GLY A 685 10.35 -3.45 8.58
CA GLY A 685 9.00 -3.76 8.13
C GLY A 685 8.95 -4.60 6.84
N ILE A 686 10.06 -5.20 6.40
CA ILE A 686 10.14 -6.08 5.24
C ILE A 686 10.58 -7.48 5.70
N PRO A 687 9.69 -8.49 5.66
CA PRO A 687 10.06 -9.86 6.01
C PRO A 687 10.94 -10.48 4.93
N GLN A 688 12.07 -11.09 5.35
CA GLN A 688 13.00 -11.72 4.42
C GLN A 688 12.43 -12.99 3.77
N HIS A 689 11.65 -13.77 4.50
CA HIS A 689 11.12 -15.05 4.05
C HIS A 689 9.61 -15.05 4.11
N GLN A 690 8.97 -15.50 3.04
CA GLN A 690 7.54 -15.72 2.99
C GLN A 690 7.25 -17.02 2.27
N PHE A 691 6.36 -17.81 2.82
CA PHE A 691 5.84 -19.02 2.21
C PHE A 691 4.32 -19.01 2.25
N LYS A 692 3.67 -19.26 1.12
CA LYS A 692 2.22 -19.33 0.99
C LYS A 692 1.87 -20.58 0.20
N ALA A 693 0.89 -21.33 0.68
CA ALA A 693 0.42 -22.51 0.00
C ALA A 693 -1.08 -22.69 0.21
N GLY A 694 -1.76 -23.28 -0.75
CA GLY A 694 -3.16 -23.61 -0.61
C GLY A 694 -3.55 -24.83 -1.41
N VAL A 695 -4.61 -25.47 -0.98
CA VAL A 695 -5.19 -26.64 -1.62
C VAL A 695 -6.70 -26.52 -1.65
N ASP A 696 -7.31 -26.79 -2.79
CA ASP A 696 -8.72 -27.05 -2.95
C ASP A 696 -8.92 -28.50 -3.42
N TYR A 697 -9.92 -29.15 -2.88
CA TYR A 697 -10.33 -30.50 -3.24
C TYR A 697 -11.83 -30.59 -3.50
N MET A 698 -12.20 -31.08 -4.64
CA MET A 698 -13.59 -31.40 -4.98
C MET A 698 -13.96 -32.74 -4.35
N VAL A 699 -14.66 -32.71 -3.20
CA VAL A 699 -15.13 -33.92 -2.49
C VAL A 699 -16.20 -34.60 -3.33
N THR A 700 -17.11 -33.82 -3.90
CA THR A 700 -18.06 -34.19 -4.93
C THR A 700 -18.10 -33.12 -6.01
N ALA A 701 -18.91 -33.30 -7.05
CA ALA A 701 -19.08 -32.25 -8.07
C ALA A 701 -19.67 -30.95 -7.48
N GLU A 702 -20.40 -31.04 -6.36
CA GLU A 702 -21.08 -29.92 -5.70
C GLU A 702 -20.31 -29.37 -4.49
N TRP A 703 -19.41 -30.18 -3.89
CA TRP A 703 -18.77 -29.86 -2.62
C TRP A 703 -17.27 -29.71 -2.76
N LYS A 704 -16.81 -28.49 -2.52
CA LYS A 704 -15.39 -28.12 -2.49
C LYS A 704 -14.97 -27.77 -1.06
N VAL A 705 -13.78 -28.23 -0.65
CA VAL A 705 -13.13 -27.88 0.60
C VAL A 705 -11.72 -27.43 0.31
N GLY A 706 -11.19 -26.53 1.11
CA GLY A 706 -9.81 -26.09 0.93
C GLY A 706 -9.19 -25.52 2.19
N ALA A 707 -7.88 -25.37 2.13
CA ALA A 707 -7.05 -24.81 3.19
C ALA A 707 -5.94 -23.95 2.60
N ASP A 708 -5.56 -22.92 3.32
CA ASP A 708 -4.45 -22.02 2.99
C ASP A 708 -3.51 -21.88 4.17
N LEU A 709 -2.22 -21.92 3.91
CA LEU A 709 -1.14 -21.65 4.86
C LEU A 709 -0.41 -20.39 4.41
N ILE A 710 -0.24 -19.45 5.32
CA ILE A 710 0.58 -18.25 5.16
C ILE A 710 1.62 -18.25 6.27
N ALA A 711 2.90 -18.27 5.92
CA ALA A 711 4.01 -18.15 6.86
C ALA A 711 4.90 -16.96 6.47
N VAL A 712 5.15 -16.09 7.43
CA VAL A 712 5.92 -14.85 7.26
C VAL A 712 7.07 -14.85 8.27
N GLY A 713 8.28 -14.60 7.80
CA GLY A 713 9.49 -14.55 8.59
C GLY A 713 9.55 -13.34 9.52
N GLN A 714 10.57 -13.30 10.35
CA GLN A 714 10.86 -12.18 11.23
C GLN A 714 11.20 -10.91 10.42
N GLN A 715 10.88 -9.75 10.98
CA GLN A 715 11.21 -8.45 10.41
C GLN A 715 11.65 -7.48 11.50
N TYR A 716 12.41 -6.45 11.17
CA TYR A 716 12.77 -5.40 12.12
C TYR A 716 11.59 -4.46 12.35
N PHE A 717 11.49 -3.90 13.54
CA PHE A 717 10.54 -2.84 13.86
C PHE A 717 10.84 -1.60 13.02
N VAL A 718 9.83 -0.89 12.58
CA VAL A 718 10.00 0.41 11.92
C VAL A 718 10.65 1.37 12.91
N GLY A 719 11.72 2.04 12.48
CA GLY A 719 12.60 2.83 13.34
C GLY A 719 13.82 2.05 13.89
N ASP A 720 14.04 0.76 13.52
CA ASP A 720 15.26 0.02 13.82
C ASP A 720 16.11 -0.18 12.55
N ASP A 721 16.45 0.91 11.90
CA ASP A 721 17.22 0.89 10.66
C ASP A 721 18.68 0.48 10.90
N SER A 722 19.16 0.58 12.15
CA SER A 722 20.47 0.06 12.59
C SER A 722 20.47 -1.45 12.85
N ASN A 723 19.30 -2.09 12.94
CA ASN A 723 19.12 -3.52 13.15
C ASN A 723 19.71 -4.05 14.49
N GLN A 724 19.67 -3.26 15.51
CA GLN A 724 20.28 -3.60 16.80
C GLN A 724 19.28 -4.19 17.81
N ASN A 725 18.00 -4.09 17.55
CA ASN A 725 16.95 -4.54 18.45
C ASN A 725 16.39 -5.92 18.07
N PRO A 726 15.70 -6.60 19.00
CA PRO A 726 14.96 -7.83 18.69
C PRO A 726 13.91 -7.61 17.59
N LYS A 727 13.82 -8.56 16.67
CA LYS A 727 12.89 -8.52 15.56
C LYS A 727 11.45 -8.78 16.00
N LEU A 728 10.48 -8.24 15.24
CA LEU A 728 9.09 -8.67 15.26
C LEU A 728 9.03 -10.17 14.91
N PRO A 729 8.38 -11.02 15.73
CA PRO A 729 8.38 -12.47 15.56
C PRO A 729 7.79 -12.93 14.23
N ALA A 730 8.31 -14.02 13.69
CA ALA A 730 7.69 -14.74 12.59
C ALA A 730 6.35 -15.35 12.99
N TYR A 731 5.46 -15.53 12.02
CA TYR A 731 4.16 -16.15 12.27
C TYR A 731 3.73 -17.09 11.13
N ALA A 732 2.80 -17.97 11.44
CA ALA A 732 2.10 -18.79 10.47
C ALA A 732 0.61 -18.81 10.79
N VAL A 733 -0.22 -18.68 9.77
CA VAL A 733 -1.69 -18.70 9.87
C VAL A 733 -2.25 -19.73 8.90
N VAL A 734 -3.19 -20.54 9.38
CA VAL A 734 -3.95 -21.50 8.56
C VAL A 734 -5.37 -21.02 8.46
N ASN A 735 -5.89 -20.94 7.24
CA ASN A 735 -7.27 -20.63 6.94
C ASN A 735 -7.94 -21.84 6.28
N LEU A 736 -9.24 -22.02 6.53
CA LEU A 736 -10.05 -23.03 5.86
C LEU A 736 -11.18 -22.37 5.08
N HIS A 737 -11.59 -23.00 3.99
CA HIS A 737 -12.76 -22.56 3.24
C HIS A 737 -13.50 -23.75 2.67
N THR A 738 -14.80 -23.59 2.46
CA THR A 738 -15.65 -24.59 1.85
C THR A 738 -16.78 -23.95 1.07
N SER A 739 -17.23 -24.60 0.02
CA SER A 739 -18.43 -24.21 -0.73
C SER A 739 -19.22 -25.43 -1.16
N TYR A 740 -20.54 -25.35 -1.02
CA TYR A 740 -21.45 -26.41 -1.39
C TYR A 740 -22.56 -25.89 -2.33
N GLN A 741 -22.64 -26.43 -3.53
CA GLN A 741 -23.65 -26.08 -4.52
C GLN A 741 -24.94 -26.86 -4.23
N VAL A 742 -25.90 -26.21 -3.57
CA VAL A 742 -27.18 -26.78 -3.18
C VAL A 742 -28.06 -27.01 -4.40
N SER A 743 -27.98 -26.16 -5.40
CA SER A 743 -28.66 -26.26 -6.68
C SER A 743 -27.83 -25.58 -7.77
N LYS A 744 -28.26 -25.64 -9.03
CA LYS A 744 -27.58 -24.96 -10.14
C LYS A 744 -27.37 -23.46 -9.90
N ASN A 745 -28.24 -22.86 -9.10
CA ASN A 745 -28.28 -21.43 -8.87
C ASN A 745 -27.83 -20.99 -7.45
N VAL A 746 -27.70 -21.92 -6.51
CA VAL A 746 -27.51 -21.61 -5.10
C VAL A 746 -26.26 -22.30 -4.56
N THR A 747 -25.33 -21.54 -4.02
CA THR A 747 -24.10 -22.01 -3.37
C THR A 747 -24.05 -21.48 -1.94
N LEU A 748 -23.83 -22.38 -0.98
CA LEU A 748 -23.46 -22.02 0.39
C LEU A 748 -21.93 -22.02 0.49
N PHE A 749 -21.37 -21.09 1.27
CA PHE A 749 -19.93 -21.07 1.54
C PHE A 749 -19.63 -20.68 2.97
N ALA A 750 -18.46 -21.09 3.45
CA ALA A 750 -17.94 -20.69 4.76
C ALA A 750 -16.41 -20.60 4.72
N ASN A 751 -15.88 -19.66 5.49
CA ASN A 751 -14.45 -19.40 5.65
C ASN A 751 -14.10 -19.33 7.14
N ILE A 752 -12.99 -19.94 7.52
CA ILE A 752 -12.38 -19.80 8.84
C ILE A 752 -11.01 -19.19 8.64
N ASN A 753 -10.78 -18.05 9.29
CA ASN A 753 -9.49 -17.36 9.28
C ASN A 753 -8.78 -17.62 10.61
N ASN A 754 -7.47 -17.82 10.55
CA ASN A 754 -6.63 -18.10 11.71
C ASN A 754 -7.17 -19.28 12.57
N LEU A 755 -7.28 -20.43 11.96
CA LEU A 755 -7.88 -21.65 12.54
C LEU A 755 -7.35 -21.97 13.94
N PHE A 756 -6.06 -21.77 14.17
CA PHE A 756 -5.39 -22.11 15.43
C PHE A 756 -5.35 -20.95 16.43
N ASN A 757 -6.00 -19.83 16.10
CA ASN A 757 -6.05 -18.62 16.93
C ASN A 757 -4.63 -18.13 17.35
N ASN A 758 -3.68 -18.19 16.44
CA ASN A 758 -2.32 -17.72 16.70
C ASN A 758 -2.32 -16.20 16.92
N LYS A 759 -1.59 -15.73 17.93
CA LYS A 759 -1.30 -14.31 18.12
C LYS A 759 -0.09 -13.94 17.27
N TYR A 760 -0.24 -12.92 16.43
CA TYR A 760 0.80 -12.41 15.54
C TYR A 760 0.61 -10.92 15.31
N ALA A 761 1.65 -10.23 14.87
CA ALA A 761 1.58 -8.82 14.54
C ALA A 761 1.92 -8.59 13.06
N LEU A 762 1.21 -7.63 12.44
CA LEU A 762 1.39 -7.22 11.05
C LEU A 762 2.33 -6.02 10.91
N TYR A 763 2.51 -5.26 11.99
CA TYR A 763 3.33 -4.06 12.05
C TYR A 763 3.89 -3.88 13.45
N GLY A 764 5.05 -3.24 13.57
CA GLY A 764 5.65 -2.88 14.84
C GLY A 764 6.55 -1.66 14.69
N THR A 765 6.49 -0.76 15.67
CA THR A 765 7.30 0.47 15.72
C THR A 765 7.62 0.81 17.17
N TYR A 766 8.37 1.88 17.39
CA TYR A 766 8.70 2.41 18.72
C TYR A 766 7.93 3.69 18.99
N PHE A 767 7.65 3.92 20.26
CA PHE A 767 6.98 5.12 20.72
C PHE A 767 7.47 5.48 22.14
N ASP A 768 7.33 6.74 22.55
CA ASP A 768 7.66 7.16 23.90
C ASP A 768 6.50 6.83 24.86
N PRO A 769 6.72 5.96 25.89
CA PRO A 769 5.69 5.62 26.85
C PRO A 769 5.45 6.68 27.94
N SER A 770 6.24 7.75 27.99
CA SER A 770 6.23 8.76 29.07
C SER A 770 5.25 9.90 28.87
N GLY A 771 4.58 10.00 27.69
CA GLY A 771 3.68 11.09 27.32
C GLY A 771 2.45 11.28 28.20
N GLY A 772 1.49 12.05 27.72
CA GLY A 772 0.25 12.40 28.45
C GLY A 772 -0.59 11.20 28.85
N ALA A 773 -0.62 10.13 28.03
CA ALA A 773 -1.35 8.90 28.33
C ALA A 773 -0.81 8.18 29.58
N ALA A 774 0.48 8.22 29.86
CA ALA A 774 1.06 7.68 31.09
C ALA A 774 0.51 8.40 32.35
N LYS A 775 0.13 9.67 32.20
CA LYS A 775 -0.43 10.52 33.25
C LYS A 775 -1.96 10.34 33.43
N ALA A 776 -2.61 9.62 32.52
CA ALA A 776 -4.09 9.43 32.50
C ALA A 776 -4.63 8.47 33.56
N GLY A 777 -3.80 7.93 34.45
CA GLY A 777 -4.23 7.03 35.52
C GLY A 777 -4.56 5.61 35.03
N LEU A 778 -3.83 5.13 34.04
CA LEU A 778 -3.97 3.77 33.51
C LEU A 778 -3.75 2.72 34.63
N PRO A 779 -4.47 1.57 34.57
CA PRO A 779 -4.27 0.48 35.52
C PRO A 779 -3.00 -0.34 35.23
N ILE A 780 -2.15 0.10 34.31
CA ILE A 780 -0.88 -0.49 33.90
C ILE A 780 0.17 0.62 33.75
N THR A 781 1.41 0.30 33.98
CA THR A 781 2.54 1.20 33.68
C THR A 781 3.08 0.85 32.31
N LEU A 782 3.23 1.86 31.47
CA LEU A 782 3.85 1.75 30.15
C LEU A 782 5.35 2.07 30.33
N THR A 783 6.22 1.17 29.92
CA THR A 783 7.68 1.33 30.04
C THR A 783 8.45 0.78 28.83
N ASP A 784 7.79 -0.07 28.04
CA ASP A 784 8.39 -0.66 26.85
C ASP A 784 8.07 0.23 25.65
N GLN A 785 9.09 0.65 24.93
CA GLN A 785 8.94 1.51 23.74
C GLN A 785 8.34 0.77 22.55
N ARG A 786 8.19 -0.55 22.60
CA ARG A 786 7.63 -1.32 21.49
C ARG A 786 6.12 -1.22 21.43
N THR A 787 5.63 -0.92 20.24
CA THR A 787 4.21 -0.96 19.89
C THR A 787 3.95 -1.92 18.74
N LEU A 788 2.80 -2.54 18.72
CA LEU A 788 2.41 -3.53 17.71
C LEU A 788 1.03 -3.24 17.14
N VAL A 789 0.84 -3.61 15.89
CA VAL A 789 -0.48 -3.81 15.32
C VAL A 789 -0.76 -5.29 15.24
N PRO A 790 -1.65 -5.81 16.11
CA PRO A 790 -1.93 -7.23 16.18
C PRO A 790 -2.76 -7.71 14.99
N GLY A 791 -2.45 -8.93 14.51
CA GLY A 791 -3.24 -9.61 13.49
C GLY A 791 -4.54 -10.19 14.06
N MET A 792 -5.53 -10.37 13.17
CA MET A 792 -6.87 -10.84 13.51
C MET A 792 -6.83 -12.25 14.14
N PRO A 793 -7.47 -12.45 15.31
CA PRO A 793 -7.60 -13.77 15.93
C PRO A 793 -8.53 -14.68 15.10
N PHE A 794 -8.89 -15.86 15.65
CA PHE A 794 -9.85 -16.75 15.00
C PHE A 794 -11.13 -16.03 14.59
N ALA A 795 -11.55 -16.24 13.33
CA ALA A 795 -12.79 -15.69 12.80
C ALA A 795 -13.48 -16.69 11.86
N ILE A 796 -14.81 -16.74 11.89
CA ILE A 796 -15.62 -17.55 10.99
C ILE A 796 -16.66 -16.70 10.29
N TYR A 797 -16.81 -16.90 8.99
CA TYR A 797 -17.81 -16.25 8.14
C TYR A 797 -18.52 -17.29 7.28
N GLY A 798 -19.81 -17.09 7.03
CA GLY A 798 -20.58 -17.95 6.15
C GLY A 798 -21.58 -17.15 5.34
N GLY A 799 -21.97 -17.68 4.19
CA GLY A 799 -22.85 -16.95 3.29
C GLY A 799 -23.54 -17.82 2.26
N ILE A 800 -24.40 -17.16 1.50
CA ILE A 800 -25.13 -17.71 0.38
C ILE A 800 -24.88 -16.87 -0.86
N ARG A 801 -24.66 -17.52 -1.98
CA ARG A 801 -24.55 -16.94 -3.31
C ARG A 801 -25.64 -17.50 -4.20
N VAL A 802 -26.35 -16.61 -4.90
CA VAL A 802 -27.39 -16.95 -5.86
C VAL A 802 -26.97 -16.42 -7.22
N LYS A 803 -26.94 -17.29 -8.24
CA LYS A 803 -26.59 -16.92 -9.62
C LYS A 803 -27.74 -17.34 -10.55
N LEU A 804 -28.24 -16.39 -11.39
CA LEU A 804 -29.34 -16.58 -12.34
C LEU A 804 -28.87 -16.30 -13.76
#